data_2a0b015b899e6c7ad14b90b1f1b87639
#
_entry.id   2a0b015b899e6c7ad14b90b1f1b87639
#
_cell.length_a   1.000
_cell.length_b   1.000
_cell.length_c   1.000
_cell.angle_alpha   90.00
_cell.angle_beta   90.00
_cell.angle_gamma   90.00
#
_symmetry.space_group_name_H-M   'P 1'
#
loop_
_entity.id
_entity.type
_entity.pdbx_description
1 polymer ?
#
loop_
_entity_poly.entity_id
_entity_poly.type
_entity_poly.pdbx_seq_one_letter_code
_entity_poly.pdbx_strand_id
1 'polypeptide(L)'
;MTTSPGSPAYDPDVFADRHLGPRGREVATMLDQLGHDSLDALVDAAVPKTIRTDRPLDLPAARSEAEVLAHLRDLAGKNQVKRQMIGLGYYGTATPPVIRRNVLESPAWYTAYTPYQPEISQGRLEALLNFQQAVEDLTGLGIAGASLLDEATAVAEAVALMWRASRAKSGYVVLDADLFPQSLAVTRGRAEAIGLPVVVVGLDGGLAAGLDAFVAAGGALPEGDLVGVVVQQAGASGRVLDARGVVAEAKERGALVTVAADLLALTLLTSPGELGADVSVGSAQRFGVPLFYGGPHAAFMAVRKGLERQLPGRLVGVSTDADGATGLRLALATREQHIRREKATSNICTAQALLAIVASMYAVYHGPEGLRAIAERAHARAAAVAAGLRAAGVVVEHDVFFDTVRAVVPARAQQVVTAAADAGYNLYKADADHVQIACDETTTREDVAAVLSAFSTVLSDRDGGTNAKVAGSGTSRTDVDLPEVEGALAPVNASVRDVPEPDTALPAAVTRQTQYLQHPIFHVHRSETSMLRYLRSLSDKDLALDRTMIPLGSCTMKLNATAEMEAISWPGFADIHPYVPADQARGYAELVSTLEAQLAEITGYAAVSVQPNAGSQGEFAGLLAIKGYHRSRGEEHRDIVLIPASAHGTNAASAALAGLRVVVVATADDGEIQLDDLRAKLEQHGPQVAGIMITYPSTHGVYEEHVRDVCDLVHDAGGQVYIDGANLNALVGLARPGEFGGDVSHLNLHKTFCIPHGGGGPGVGPVAVAEHLVPFLPANPVTPPGEHDAGHGVPVSAAPHGSAGILPISYAYLALMGPDGLTEASKAAVLTANYVAKRLDPYFPVLYTGKNGLVAHECILDLRPLTAETGVTAEDVAKRLIDYGFHAPTMSFPVAGTLMVEPTESEDLAELDRFVDAMIAIRGEIDRVASGEWSAEDAPLRHAPHTAASLMTDEWAHPYSRELAAFPLPSLRAAKYWSPVRRIDGAKGDRNLVCACPPLESYAEPVTTH
;
A
#
# COMPACT_ATOMS: atom_id res chain seq x y z
N MET A 1 32.33 -35.36 6.79
CA MET A 1 31.47 -34.85 5.70
C MET A 1 32.32 -34.83 4.44
N THR A 2 32.14 -35.79 3.56
CA THR A 2 32.90 -35.88 2.29
C THR A 2 32.03 -35.23 1.21
N THR A 3 32.46 -34.08 0.72
CA THR A 3 31.86 -33.42 -0.45
C THR A 3 32.01 -34.34 -1.65
N SER A 4 30.90 -34.63 -2.34
CA SER A 4 30.93 -35.32 -3.62
C SER A 4 31.62 -34.44 -4.67
N PRO A 5 32.48 -35.00 -5.57
CA PRO A 5 33.07 -34.22 -6.66
C PRO A 5 31.97 -33.82 -7.64
N GLY A 6 31.65 -32.51 -7.73
CA GLY A 6 30.71 -31.96 -8.68
C GLY A 6 29.66 -30.97 -8.16
N SER A 7 29.49 -30.86 -6.82
CA SER A 7 28.69 -29.71 -6.30
C SER A 7 29.55 -28.44 -6.28
N PRO A 8 29.12 -27.32 -6.79
CA PRO A 8 29.83 -26.06 -6.55
C PRO A 8 30.08 -25.89 -5.06
N ALA A 9 31.25 -25.43 -4.70
CA ALA A 9 31.60 -25.18 -3.29
C ALA A 9 30.65 -24.06 -2.81
N TYR A 10 30.07 -24.24 -1.64
CA TYR A 10 29.30 -23.18 -0.96
C TYR A 10 30.19 -21.95 -0.80
N ASP A 11 29.77 -20.84 -1.40
CA ASP A 11 30.45 -19.57 -1.27
C ASP A 11 29.60 -18.69 -0.33
N PRO A 12 30.09 -18.32 0.86
CA PRO A 12 29.36 -17.50 1.81
C PRO A 12 29.06 -16.11 1.31
N ASP A 13 29.75 -15.64 0.27
CA ASP A 13 29.55 -14.32 -0.31
C ASP A 13 28.50 -14.31 -1.43
N VAL A 14 28.03 -15.47 -1.89
CA VAL A 14 26.96 -15.60 -2.89
C VAL A 14 25.62 -15.63 -2.19
N PHE A 15 24.86 -14.52 -2.31
CA PHE A 15 23.57 -14.38 -1.63
C PHE A 15 22.51 -15.36 -2.16
N ALA A 16 22.50 -15.70 -3.44
CA ALA A 16 21.59 -16.69 -4.00
C ALA A 16 21.63 -18.02 -3.24
N ASP A 17 22.82 -18.46 -2.75
CA ASP A 17 22.98 -19.64 -1.90
C ASP A 17 22.32 -19.51 -0.51
N ARG A 18 21.89 -18.32 -0.11
CA ARG A 18 21.19 -18.06 1.14
C ARG A 18 19.69 -17.81 0.93
N HIS A 19 19.33 -17.30 -0.23
CA HIS A 19 17.94 -16.99 -0.58
C HIS A 19 17.18 -18.23 -1.07
N LEU A 20 17.79 -19.04 -1.96
CA LEU A 20 17.16 -20.24 -2.51
C LEU A 20 17.07 -21.33 -1.44
N GLY A 21 15.86 -21.84 -1.21
CA GLY A 21 15.59 -22.88 -0.22
C GLY A 21 16.21 -24.22 -0.61
N PRO A 22 15.78 -24.87 -1.72
CA PRO A 22 16.33 -26.16 -2.16
C PRO A 22 17.74 -26.01 -2.73
N ARG A 23 18.66 -26.91 -2.35
CA ARG A 23 20.07 -26.88 -2.78
C ARG A 23 20.63 -28.25 -3.09
N GLY A 24 21.59 -28.28 -3.99
CA GLY A 24 22.44 -29.44 -4.27
C GLY A 24 21.66 -30.76 -4.27
N ARG A 25 21.78 -31.55 -3.18
CA ARG A 25 21.09 -32.83 -3.04
C ARG A 25 19.56 -32.70 -2.94
N GLU A 26 19.07 -31.64 -2.38
CA GLU A 26 17.61 -31.41 -2.25
C GLU A 26 17.00 -31.21 -3.62
N VAL A 27 17.60 -30.34 -4.46
CA VAL A 27 17.21 -30.16 -5.87
C VAL A 27 17.24 -31.50 -6.61
N ALA A 28 18.34 -32.28 -6.44
CA ALA A 28 18.45 -33.60 -7.09
C ALA A 28 17.32 -34.56 -6.62
N THR A 29 17.02 -34.56 -5.32
CA THR A 29 15.92 -35.39 -4.76
C THR A 29 14.54 -34.98 -5.33
N MET A 30 14.28 -33.69 -5.46
CA MET A 30 13.03 -33.17 -6.01
C MET A 30 12.92 -33.51 -7.51
N LEU A 31 13.98 -33.33 -8.28
CA LEU A 31 14.05 -33.65 -9.70
C LEU A 31 13.85 -35.17 -9.96
N ASP A 32 14.47 -36.04 -9.15
CA ASP A 32 14.30 -37.49 -9.25
C ASP A 32 12.82 -37.89 -9.05
N GLN A 33 12.12 -37.28 -8.09
CA GLN A 33 10.68 -37.49 -7.89
C GLN A 33 9.82 -37.01 -9.07
N LEU A 34 10.26 -35.97 -9.75
CA LEU A 34 9.59 -35.43 -10.94
C LEU A 34 9.97 -36.16 -12.23
N GLY A 35 11.02 -36.98 -12.21
CA GLY A 35 11.51 -37.73 -13.37
C GLY A 35 12.29 -36.88 -14.37
N HIS A 36 13.01 -35.84 -13.91
CA HIS A 36 13.83 -34.97 -14.73
C HIS A 36 15.30 -35.04 -14.34
N ASP A 37 16.20 -35.05 -15.34
CA ASP A 37 17.64 -35.17 -15.14
C ASP A 37 18.32 -33.89 -14.64
N SER A 38 17.70 -32.73 -14.89
CA SER A 38 18.23 -31.43 -14.50
C SER A 38 17.09 -30.38 -14.35
N LEU A 39 17.44 -29.28 -13.67
CA LEU A 39 16.52 -28.14 -13.51
C LEU A 39 16.17 -27.50 -14.87
N ASP A 40 17.13 -27.39 -15.77
CA ASP A 40 16.90 -26.91 -17.14
C ASP A 40 15.94 -27.83 -17.92
N ALA A 41 16.09 -29.16 -17.79
CA ALA A 41 15.18 -30.11 -18.43
C ALA A 41 13.74 -30.00 -17.90
N LEU A 42 13.56 -29.73 -16.60
CA LEU A 42 12.24 -29.44 -16.03
C LEU A 42 11.64 -28.16 -16.61
N VAL A 43 12.43 -27.08 -16.63
CA VAL A 43 11.98 -25.76 -17.14
C VAL A 43 11.65 -25.83 -18.64
N ASP A 44 12.49 -26.52 -19.43
CA ASP A 44 12.24 -26.73 -20.87
C ASP A 44 10.98 -27.56 -21.15
N ALA A 45 10.59 -28.42 -20.20
CA ALA A 45 9.33 -29.17 -20.28
C ALA A 45 8.11 -28.36 -19.82
N ALA A 46 8.29 -27.40 -18.88
CA ALA A 46 7.21 -26.61 -18.31
C ALA A 46 6.89 -25.34 -19.12
N VAL A 47 7.93 -24.61 -19.57
CA VAL A 47 7.76 -23.31 -20.25
C VAL A 47 7.54 -23.52 -21.75
N PRO A 48 6.46 -22.93 -22.36
CA PRO A 48 6.24 -23.03 -23.79
C PRO A 48 7.40 -22.45 -24.62
N LYS A 49 7.81 -23.19 -25.66
CA LYS A 49 8.92 -22.77 -26.54
C LYS A 49 8.65 -21.46 -27.29
N THR A 50 7.38 -21.12 -27.46
CA THR A 50 6.94 -19.90 -28.16
C THR A 50 7.28 -18.62 -27.40
N ILE A 51 7.43 -18.70 -26.09
CA ILE A 51 7.73 -17.54 -25.21
C ILE A 51 9.13 -17.61 -24.59
N ARG A 52 9.79 -18.78 -24.65
CA ARG A 52 11.10 -19.01 -24.05
C ARG A 52 12.15 -18.07 -24.63
N THR A 53 12.90 -17.37 -23.76
CA THR A 53 14.06 -16.58 -24.17
C THR A 53 15.34 -17.33 -23.94
N ASP A 54 16.27 -17.28 -24.91
CA ASP A 54 17.64 -17.80 -24.79
C ASP A 54 18.63 -16.67 -24.47
N ARG A 55 18.16 -15.42 -24.42
CA ARG A 55 18.99 -14.25 -24.10
C ARG A 55 19.11 -14.13 -22.58
N PRO A 56 20.33 -14.18 -22.01
CA PRO A 56 20.52 -13.93 -20.58
C PRO A 56 20.07 -12.49 -20.22
N LEU A 57 19.82 -12.28 -18.94
CA LEU A 57 19.53 -10.94 -18.43
C LEU A 57 20.80 -10.07 -18.50
N ASP A 58 20.70 -8.91 -19.14
CA ASP A 58 21.79 -7.92 -19.20
C ASP A 58 21.74 -7.01 -17.95
N LEU A 59 22.07 -7.62 -16.82
CA LEU A 59 22.10 -6.97 -15.51
C LEU A 59 23.52 -7.03 -14.94
N PRO A 60 23.88 -6.14 -14.00
CA PRO A 60 25.12 -6.23 -13.26
C PRO A 60 25.26 -7.58 -12.54
N ALA A 61 26.49 -8.08 -12.45
CA ALA A 61 26.79 -9.30 -11.69
C ALA A 61 26.37 -9.18 -10.22
N ALA A 62 26.02 -10.31 -9.62
CA ALA A 62 25.68 -10.39 -8.20
C ALA A 62 26.78 -9.80 -7.31
N ARG A 63 26.38 -9.17 -6.23
CA ARG A 63 27.26 -8.61 -5.20
C ARG A 63 27.01 -9.29 -3.85
N SER A 64 28.01 -9.34 -3.00
CA SER A 64 27.86 -9.76 -1.60
C SER A 64 26.99 -8.77 -0.80
N GLU A 65 26.42 -9.23 0.31
CA GLU A 65 25.65 -8.36 1.22
C GLU A 65 26.45 -7.13 1.67
N ALA A 66 27.74 -7.30 1.98
CA ALA A 66 28.62 -6.21 2.39
C ALA A 66 28.80 -5.14 1.29
N GLU A 67 28.96 -5.58 0.03
CA GLU A 67 29.10 -4.66 -1.12
C GLU A 67 27.78 -3.94 -1.41
N VAL A 68 26.64 -4.63 -1.33
CA VAL A 68 25.33 -4.01 -1.54
C VAL A 68 25.04 -2.96 -0.46
N LEU A 69 25.26 -3.28 0.80
CA LEU A 69 25.08 -2.32 1.89
C LEU A 69 26.02 -1.13 1.79
N ALA A 70 27.27 -1.35 1.37
CA ALA A 70 28.21 -0.25 1.13
C ALA A 70 27.73 0.65 -0.03
N HIS A 71 27.25 0.07 -1.11
CA HIS A 71 26.73 0.80 -2.26
C HIS A 71 25.44 1.57 -1.91
N LEU A 72 24.52 0.98 -1.15
CA LEU A 72 23.33 1.70 -0.68
C LEU A 72 23.69 2.86 0.25
N ARG A 73 24.76 2.74 1.09
CA ARG A 73 25.26 3.88 1.88
C ARG A 73 25.84 4.98 1.01
N ASP A 74 26.51 4.62 -0.08
CA ASP A 74 27.00 5.61 -1.06
C ASP A 74 25.82 6.35 -1.73
N LEU A 75 24.78 5.63 -2.17
CA LEU A 75 23.56 6.23 -2.72
C LEU A 75 22.87 7.14 -1.68
N ALA A 76 22.66 6.66 -0.46
CA ALA A 76 22.09 7.47 0.63
C ALA A 76 22.91 8.72 0.91
N GLY A 77 24.26 8.62 0.82
CA GLY A 77 25.19 9.74 1.00
C GLY A 77 25.16 10.79 -0.12
N LYS A 78 24.63 10.44 -1.31
CA LYS A 78 24.40 11.40 -2.41
C LYS A 78 23.15 12.25 -2.18
N ASN A 79 22.24 11.85 -1.32
CA ASN A 79 21.08 12.62 -0.92
C ASN A 79 21.47 13.64 0.17
N GLN A 80 20.89 14.83 0.11
CA GLN A 80 21.15 15.89 1.09
C GLN A 80 19.99 16.01 2.07
N VAL A 81 20.19 15.50 3.27
CA VAL A 81 19.21 15.62 4.35
C VAL A 81 19.26 17.03 4.91
N LYS A 82 18.36 17.90 4.45
CA LYS A 82 18.15 19.26 4.98
C LYS A 82 16.88 19.28 5.84
N ARG A 83 16.71 20.38 6.60
CA ARG A 83 15.46 20.59 7.33
C ARG A 83 14.33 20.86 6.32
N GLN A 84 13.28 20.02 6.36
CA GLN A 84 12.15 20.12 5.44
C GLN A 84 11.07 21.02 6.04
N MET A 85 10.74 22.11 5.34
CA MET A 85 9.66 23.03 5.70
C MET A 85 8.79 23.33 4.45
N ILE A 86 8.68 22.34 3.55
CA ILE A 86 7.92 22.41 2.31
C ILE A 86 6.42 22.21 2.59
N GLY A 87 6.07 21.20 3.38
CA GLY A 87 4.69 20.84 3.67
C GLY A 87 4.01 20.05 2.55
N LEU A 88 2.87 20.52 2.05
CA LEU A 88 2.09 19.88 0.98
C LEU A 88 1.69 18.42 1.29
N GLY A 89 1.34 18.14 2.55
CA GLY A 89 0.93 16.81 2.98
C GLY A 89 2.06 15.89 3.45
N TYR A 90 3.32 16.38 3.48
CA TYR A 90 4.50 15.64 3.93
C TYR A 90 5.25 16.45 4.98
N TYR A 91 5.42 15.89 6.16
CA TYR A 91 5.95 16.60 7.33
C TYR A 91 6.95 15.74 8.10
N GLY A 92 7.98 16.37 8.68
CA GLY A 92 8.89 15.69 9.58
C GLY A 92 8.16 15.19 10.83
N THR A 93 8.50 13.97 11.25
CA THR A 93 7.95 13.34 12.44
C THR A 93 9.02 12.52 13.16
N ALA A 94 8.90 12.37 14.48
CA ALA A 94 9.82 11.60 15.29
C ALA A 94 9.25 10.19 15.54
N THR A 95 9.64 9.21 14.70
CA THR A 95 9.25 7.82 14.92
C THR A 95 9.83 7.29 16.24
N PRO A 96 9.02 6.92 17.23
CA PRO A 96 9.56 6.36 18.48
C PRO A 96 10.38 5.10 18.21
N PRO A 97 11.62 4.98 18.73
CA PRO A 97 12.48 3.82 18.44
C PRO A 97 11.84 2.47 18.80
N VAL A 98 11.01 2.42 19.83
CA VAL A 98 10.29 1.20 20.24
C VAL A 98 9.29 0.76 19.16
N ILE A 99 8.67 1.69 18.44
CA ILE A 99 7.76 1.38 17.33
C ILE A 99 8.59 1.02 16.10
N ARG A 100 9.58 1.82 15.73
CA ARG A 100 10.43 1.55 14.56
C ARG A 100 11.02 0.15 14.60
N ARG A 101 11.69 -0.23 15.69
CA ARG A 101 12.38 -1.53 15.81
C ARG A 101 11.43 -2.72 15.97
N ASN A 102 10.26 -2.53 16.56
CA ASN A 102 9.35 -3.62 16.89
C ASN A 102 8.11 -3.69 15.98
N VAL A 103 8.01 -2.79 14.98
CA VAL A 103 6.97 -2.84 13.93
C VAL A 103 7.63 -2.74 12.55
N LEU A 104 8.20 -1.58 12.20
CA LEU A 104 8.72 -1.31 10.86
C LEU A 104 9.91 -2.21 10.49
N GLU A 105 10.80 -2.48 11.44
CA GLU A 105 12.00 -3.30 11.28
C GLU A 105 11.81 -4.74 11.81
N SER A 106 10.61 -5.14 12.19
CA SER A 106 10.33 -6.45 12.77
C SER A 106 9.71 -7.42 11.77
N PRO A 107 10.35 -8.58 11.47
CA PRO A 107 9.81 -9.56 10.53
C PRO A 107 8.45 -10.13 10.95
N ALA A 108 8.14 -10.21 12.24
CA ALA A 108 6.83 -10.62 12.71
C ALA A 108 5.68 -9.72 12.19
N TRP A 109 5.97 -8.48 11.81
CA TRP A 109 5.01 -7.54 11.26
C TRP A 109 5.15 -7.37 9.75
N TYR A 110 6.37 -7.12 9.24
CA TYR A 110 6.52 -6.82 7.83
C TYR A 110 6.42 -8.06 6.93
N THR A 111 6.66 -9.29 7.43
CA THR A 111 6.48 -10.52 6.65
C THR A 111 5.07 -11.12 6.73
N ALA A 112 4.16 -10.50 7.48
CA ALA A 112 2.79 -10.95 7.59
C ALA A 112 1.97 -10.70 6.32
N TYR A 113 0.99 -11.56 6.04
CA TYR A 113 0.05 -11.38 4.94
C TYR A 113 -1.20 -10.60 5.36
N THR A 114 -1.98 -10.15 4.38
CA THR A 114 -3.31 -9.57 4.59
C THR A 114 -4.19 -10.48 5.45
N PRO A 115 -4.90 -9.97 6.46
CA PRO A 115 -5.60 -10.79 7.47
C PRO A 115 -6.91 -11.40 6.95
N TYR A 116 -6.89 -12.08 5.79
CA TYR A 116 -8.04 -12.81 5.27
C TYR A 116 -8.40 -14.04 6.11
N GLN A 117 -7.41 -14.59 6.82
CA GLN A 117 -7.64 -15.66 7.81
C GLN A 117 -7.55 -15.04 9.21
N PRO A 118 -8.69 -14.68 9.81
CA PRO A 118 -8.69 -13.88 11.03
C PRO A 118 -8.10 -14.60 12.24
N GLU A 119 -8.23 -15.92 12.33
CA GLU A 119 -7.79 -16.69 13.49
C GLU A 119 -6.28 -16.62 13.74
N ILE A 120 -5.50 -16.38 12.69
CA ILE A 120 -4.02 -16.25 12.76
C ILE A 120 -3.56 -14.81 12.58
N SER A 121 -4.46 -13.85 12.74
CA SER A 121 -4.20 -12.44 12.42
C SER A 121 -4.78 -11.50 13.47
N GLN A 122 -5.05 -11.98 14.68
CA GLN A 122 -5.74 -11.19 15.71
C GLN A 122 -4.93 -9.99 16.19
N GLY A 123 -3.60 -10.09 16.19
CA GLY A 123 -2.73 -8.97 16.55
C GLY A 123 -2.74 -7.85 15.50
N ARG A 124 -2.59 -8.20 14.22
CA ARG A 124 -2.70 -7.23 13.11
C ARG A 124 -4.07 -6.57 13.05
N LEU A 125 -5.11 -7.36 13.21
CA LEU A 125 -6.49 -6.88 13.21
C LEU A 125 -6.75 -5.93 14.38
N GLU A 126 -6.22 -6.21 15.57
CA GLU A 126 -6.32 -5.31 16.72
C GLU A 126 -5.58 -3.98 16.46
N ALA A 127 -4.37 -4.03 15.90
CA ALA A 127 -3.62 -2.84 15.55
C ALA A 127 -4.33 -1.97 14.50
N LEU A 128 -4.95 -2.59 13.48
CA LEU A 128 -5.75 -1.89 12.47
C LEU A 128 -7.07 -1.35 13.04
N LEU A 129 -7.69 -2.07 13.98
CA LEU A 129 -8.88 -1.57 14.67
C LEU A 129 -8.57 -0.33 15.52
N ASN A 130 -7.40 -0.31 16.19
CA ASN A 130 -6.91 0.87 16.90
C ASN A 130 -6.69 2.06 15.94
N PHE A 131 -6.19 1.80 14.72
CA PHE A 131 -6.08 2.83 13.68
C PHE A 131 -7.46 3.40 13.30
N GLN A 132 -8.43 2.53 13.02
CA GLN A 132 -9.82 2.95 12.71
C GLN A 132 -10.40 3.79 13.84
N GLN A 133 -10.25 3.35 15.10
CA GLN A 133 -10.72 4.10 16.27
C GLN A 133 -10.07 5.48 16.37
N ALA A 134 -8.77 5.57 16.14
CA ALA A 134 -8.07 6.86 16.18
C ALA A 134 -8.60 7.81 15.09
N VAL A 135 -8.83 7.31 13.89
CA VAL A 135 -9.39 8.10 12.78
C VAL A 135 -10.84 8.51 13.05
N GLU A 136 -11.68 7.60 13.54
CA GLU A 136 -13.06 7.89 13.92
C GLU A 136 -13.14 9.00 14.97
N ASP A 137 -12.36 8.88 16.03
CA ASP A 137 -12.34 9.84 17.15
C ASP A 137 -11.84 11.22 16.70
N LEU A 138 -10.77 11.28 15.91
CA LEU A 138 -10.19 12.54 15.44
C LEU A 138 -11.08 13.22 14.41
N THR A 139 -11.65 12.47 13.45
CA THR A 139 -12.54 13.03 12.43
C THR A 139 -13.95 13.31 12.94
N GLY A 140 -14.36 12.70 14.05
CA GLY A 140 -15.73 12.79 14.57
C GLY A 140 -16.78 12.10 13.67
N LEU A 141 -16.33 11.18 12.77
CA LEU A 141 -17.19 10.40 11.89
C LEU A 141 -17.33 8.97 12.41
N GLY A 142 -18.41 8.32 12.04
CA GLY A 142 -18.84 7.12 12.76
C GLY A 142 -18.22 5.80 12.30
N ILE A 143 -17.50 5.73 11.18
CA ILE A 143 -16.84 4.53 10.67
C ILE A 143 -15.62 4.92 9.83
N ALA A 144 -14.45 4.36 10.14
CA ALA A 144 -13.22 4.52 9.38
C ALA A 144 -12.73 3.19 8.80
N GLY A 145 -12.11 3.25 7.61
CA GLY A 145 -11.43 2.10 6.99
C GLY A 145 -10.05 1.82 7.59
N ALA A 146 -9.48 0.64 7.27
CA ALA A 146 -8.21 0.19 7.82
C ALA A 146 -6.98 0.93 7.24
N SER A 147 -6.95 1.26 5.96
CA SER A 147 -6.01 2.18 5.30
C SER A 147 -6.37 2.37 3.83
N LEU A 148 -5.88 3.45 3.24
CA LEU A 148 -5.83 3.70 1.80
C LEU A 148 -4.37 3.94 1.38
N LEU A 149 -4.14 4.35 0.10
CA LEU A 149 -2.80 4.40 -0.48
C LEU A 149 -2.03 5.68 -0.12
N ASP A 150 -2.60 6.85 -0.45
CA ASP A 150 -2.10 8.18 -0.09
C ASP A 150 -3.25 9.20 -0.07
N GLU A 151 -2.98 10.44 0.36
CA GLU A 151 -4.03 11.46 0.47
C GLU A 151 -4.68 11.79 -0.88
N ALA A 152 -3.90 11.95 -1.95
CA ALA A 152 -4.43 12.32 -3.25
C ALA A 152 -5.37 11.24 -3.81
N THR A 153 -4.99 9.97 -3.69
CA THR A 153 -5.86 8.85 -4.07
C THR A 153 -7.06 8.71 -3.14
N ALA A 154 -6.93 9.03 -1.85
CA ALA A 154 -8.06 9.04 -0.91
C ALA A 154 -9.09 10.12 -1.25
N VAL A 155 -8.66 11.33 -1.66
CA VAL A 155 -9.56 12.38 -2.17
C VAL A 155 -10.28 11.89 -3.43
N ALA A 156 -9.57 11.27 -4.37
CA ALA A 156 -10.19 10.72 -5.59
C ALA A 156 -11.18 9.58 -5.29
N GLU A 157 -10.88 8.71 -4.32
CA GLU A 157 -11.81 7.68 -3.84
C GLU A 157 -13.05 8.28 -3.17
N ALA A 158 -12.89 9.39 -2.42
CA ALA A 158 -14.02 10.10 -1.83
C ALA A 158 -14.94 10.70 -2.90
N VAL A 159 -14.37 11.26 -3.97
CA VAL A 159 -15.14 11.75 -5.13
C VAL A 159 -15.91 10.61 -5.80
N ALA A 160 -15.26 9.48 -6.02
CA ALA A 160 -15.91 8.29 -6.57
C ALA A 160 -17.01 7.74 -5.63
N LEU A 161 -16.80 7.79 -4.30
CA LEU A 161 -17.81 7.44 -3.30
C LEU A 161 -19.02 8.39 -3.39
N MET A 162 -18.80 9.69 -3.42
CA MET A 162 -19.88 10.69 -3.53
C MET A 162 -20.68 10.49 -4.82
N TRP A 163 -20.01 10.23 -5.94
CA TRP A 163 -20.66 9.91 -7.22
C TRP A 163 -21.57 8.67 -7.11
N ARG A 164 -21.05 7.56 -6.60
CA ARG A 164 -21.84 6.32 -6.43
C ARG A 164 -23.01 6.49 -5.47
N ALA A 165 -22.82 7.24 -4.40
CA ALA A 165 -23.84 7.45 -3.37
C ALA A 165 -24.95 8.40 -3.81
N SER A 166 -24.66 9.37 -4.68
CA SER A 166 -25.63 10.38 -5.16
C SER A 166 -26.76 9.76 -6.00
N ARG A 167 -26.49 8.64 -6.70
CA ARG A 167 -27.41 8.02 -7.68
C ARG A 167 -27.87 8.96 -8.80
N ALA A 168 -27.16 10.08 -9.00
CA ALA A 168 -27.43 11.01 -10.09
C ALA A 168 -27.16 10.35 -11.44
N LYS A 169 -27.91 10.72 -12.47
CA LYS A 169 -27.67 10.25 -13.85
C LYS A 169 -26.61 11.09 -14.57
N SER A 170 -26.52 12.35 -14.20
CA SER A 170 -25.51 13.31 -14.63
C SER A 170 -25.21 14.26 -13.49
N GLY A 171 -24.01 14.75 -13.39
CA GLY A 171 -23.63 15.67 -12.32
C GLY A 171 -22.15 16.05 -12.39
N TYR A 172 -21.74 16.88 -11.46
CA TYR A 172 -20.38 17.35 -11.33
C TYR A 172 -19.96 17.46 -9.85
N VAL A 173 -18.67 17.58 -9.61
CA VAL A 173 -18.09 17.81 -8.29
C VAL A 173 -17.35 19.14 -8.24
N VAL A 174 -17.35 19.77 -7.06
CA VAL A 174 -16.59 20.98 -6.78
C VAL A 174 -15.41 20.63 -5.88
N LEU A 175 -14.22 21.06 -6.27
CA LEU A 175 -13.00 20.95 -5.49
C LEU A 175 -12.55 22.34 -5.02
N ASP A 176 -12.12 22.43 -3.76
CA ASP A 176 -11.47 23.63 -3.22
C ASP A 176 -10.18 23.90 -3.99
N ALA A 177 -9.96 25.13 -4.43
CA ALA A 177 -8.71 25.54 -5.09
C ALA A 177 -7.50 25.44 -4.17
N ASP A 178 -7.69 25.37 -2.86
CA ASP A 178 -6.65 25.24 -1.85
C ASP A 178 -6.35 23.78 -1.43
N LEU A 179 -6.89 22.79 -2.17
CA LEU A 179 -6.42 21.40 -2.11
C LEU A 179 -4.94 21.31 -2.51
N PHE A 180 -4.22 20.34 -1.97
CA PHE A 180 -2.86 20.10 -2.42
C PHE A 180 -2.81 19.86 -3.94
N PRO A 181 -1.81 20.41 -4.66
CA PRO A 181 -1.73 20.32 -6.13
C PRO A 181 -1.80 18.88 -6.64
N GLN A 182 -1.14 17.93 -5.97
CA GLN A 182 -1.17 16.51 -6.31
C GLN A 182 -2.57 15.92 -6.11
N SER A 183 -3.30 16.34 -5.06
CA SER A 183 -4.68 15.88 -4.82
C SER A 183 -5.63 16.37 -5.89
N LEU A 184 -5.47 17.62 -6.34
CA LEU A 184 -6.22 18.17 -7.47
C LEU A 184 -5.98 17.38 -8.76
N ALA A 185 -4.71 17.11 -9.08
CA ALA A 185 -4.32 16.46 -10.33
C ALA A 185 -4.81 14.99 -10.39
N VAL A 186 -4.56 14.21 -9.34
CA VAL A 186 -5.00 12.80 -9.27
C VAL A 186 -6.53 12.71 -9.31
N THR A 187 -7.23 13.59 -8.57
CA THR A 187 -8.68 13.60 -8.54
C THR A 187 -9.29 13.98 -9.89
N ARG A 188 -8.74 14.98 -10.57
CA ARG A 188 -9.16 15.35 -11.93
C ARG A 188 -8.97 14.21 -12.92
N GLY A 189 -7.80 13.59 -12.92
CA GLY A 189 -7.51 12.47 -13.81
C GLY A 189 -8.44 11.28 -13.63
N ARG A 190 -8.75 10.92 -12.37
CA ARG A 190 -9.71 9.85 -12.06
C ARG A 190 -11.15 10.22 -12.45
N ALA A 191 -11.57 11.44 -12.19
CA ALA A 191 -12.91 11.92 -12.56
C ALA A 191 -13.07 11.96 -14.09
N GLU A 192 -12.07 12.48 -14.82
CA GLU A 192 -12.06 12.51 -16.28
C GLU A 192 -12.14 11.11 -16.90
N ALA A 193 -11.43 10.11 -16.32
CA ALA A 193 -11.46 8.74 -16.82
C ALA A 193 -12.88 8.16 -16.92
N ILE A 194 -13.76 8.54 -15.99
CA ILE A 194 -15.16 8.08 -15.92
C ILE A 194 -16.16 9.13 -16.46
N GLY A 195 -15.67 10.22 -17.03
CA GLY A 195 -16.52 11.30 -17.60
C GLY A 195 -17.25 12.15 -16.55
N LEU A 196 -16.76 12.24 -15.31
CA LEU A 196 -17.32 13.08 -14.25
C LEU A 196 -16.67 14.47 -14.28
N PRO A 197 -17.43 15.54 -14.61
CA PRO A 197 -16.90 16.90 -14.65
C PRO A 197 -16.45 17.39 -13.26
N VAL A 198 -15.35 18.14 -13.24
CA VAL A 198 -14.76 18.75 -12.03
C VAL A 198 -14.70 20.25 -12.20
N VAL A 199 -15.19 21.00 -11.21
CA VAL A 199 -15.09 22.45 -11.11
C VAL A 199 -14.22 22.81 -9.92
N VAL A 200 -13.19 23.64 -10.12
CA VAL A 200 -12.27 24.08 -9.04
C VAL A 200 -12.53 25.54 -8.74
N VAL A 201 -12.81 25.85 -7.48
CA VAL A 201 -13.13 27.22 -7.02
C VAL A 201 -12.53 27.52 -5.65
N GLY A 202 -12.25 28.78 -5.36
CA GLY A 202 -11.97 29.21 -3.99
C GLY A 202 -13.23 29.21 -3.14
N LEU A 203 -13.12 28.67 -1.93
CA LEU A 203 -14.27 28.54 -1.02
C LEU A 203 -14.27 29.54 0.15
N ASP A 204 -13.40 30.55 0.14
CA ASP A 204 -13.29 31.56 1.21
C ASP A 204 -14.58 32.32 1.46
N GLY A 205 -15.32 32.63 0.40
CA GLY A 205 -16.60 33.33 0.46
C GLY A 205 -17.84 32.44 0.54
N GLY A 206 -17.64 31.11 0.66
CA GLY A 206 -18.71 30.11 0.55
C GLY A 206 -18.79 29.47 -0.83
N LEU A 207 -19.60 28.44 -0.95
CA LEU A 207 -19.75 27.65 -2.19
C LEU A 207 -20.42 28.47 -3.30
N ALA A 208 -21.51 29.21 -2.98
CA ALA A 208 -22.22 30.01 -3.96
C ALA A 208 -21.33 31.10 -4.55
N ALA A 209 -20.57 31.82 -3.69
CA ALA A 209 -19.66 32.87 -4.13
C ALA A 209 -18.52 32.34 -5.00
N GLY A 210 -17.96 31.14 -4.67
CA GLY A 210 -16.97 30.48 -5.47
C GLY A 210 -17.47 30.08 -6.87
N LEU A 211 -18.68 29.54 -6.96
CA LEU A 211 -19.30 29.18 -8.24
C LEU A 211 -19.62 30.44 -9.07
N ASP A 212 -20.14 31.53 -8.44
CA ASP A 212 -20.39 32.79 -9.12
C ASP A 212 -19.11 33.42 -9.67
N ALA A 213 -18.02 33.38 -8.90
CA ALA A 213 -16.70 33.83 -9.35
C ALA A 213 -16.19 33.01 -10.53
N PHE A 214 -16.36 31.69 -10.52
CA PHE A 214 -15.98 30.79 -11.63
C PHE A 214 -16.74 31.18 -12.92
N VAL A 215 -18.04 31.38 -12.83
CA VAL A 215 -18.87 31.81 -13.97
C VAL A 215 -18.48 33.21 -14.45
N ALA A 216 -18.22 34.16 -13.54
CA ALA A 216 -17.79 35.50 -13.87
C ALA A 216 -16.41 35.54 -14.58
N ALA A 217 -15.53 34.55 -14.28
CA ALA A 217 -14.28 34.36 -14.96
C ALA A 217 -14.40 33.67 -16.34
N GLY A 218 -15.63 33.41 -16.81
CA GLY A 218 -15.90 32.78 -18.11
C GLY A 218 -16.03 31.26 -18.07
N GLY A 219 -16.03 30.64 -16.90
CA GLY A 219 -16.30 29.22 -16.72
C GLY A 219 -17.77 28.91 -16.96
N ALA A 220 -18.04 27.70 -17.48
CA ALA A 220 -19.40 27.17 -17.62
C ALA A 220 -19.62 26.03 -16.64
N LEU A 221 -20.66 26.10 -15.83
CA LEU A 221 -21.05 25.01 -14.94
C LEU A 221 -21.52 23.82 -15.79
N PRO A 222 -21.04 22.59 -15.48
CA PRO A 222 -21.50 21.39 -16.16
C PRO A 222 -23.01 21.17 -15.94
N GLU A 223 -23.66 20.48 -16.88
CA GLU A 223 -25.05 20.07 -16.74
C GLU A 223 -25.21 18.96 -15.70
N GLY A 224 -26.31 18.96 -14.97
CA GLY A 224 -26.66 17.95 -13.97
C GLY A 224 -26.53 18.43 -12.53
N ASP A 225 -26.60 17.48 -11.60
CA ASP A 225 -26.65 17.77 -10.17
C ASP A 225 -25.22 18.02 -9.60
N LEU A 226 -25.11 18.95 -8.64
CA LEU A 226 -23.92 19.00 -7.79
C LEU A 226 -23.95 17.78 -6.88
N VAL A 227 -23.03 16.82 -7.11
CA VAL A 227 -23.02 15.55 -6.37
C VAL A 227 -22.09 15.55 -5.16
N GLY A 228 -21.08 16.41 -5.17
CA GLY A 228 -20.14 16.49 -4.06
C GLY A 228 -19.30 17.76 -4.06
N VAL A 229 -18.85 18.13 -2.86
CA VAL A 229 -17.90 19.21 -2.61
C VAL A 229 -16.75 18.67 -1.78
N VAL A 230 -15.50 18.97 -2.17
CA VAL A 230 -14.29 18.64 -1.40
C VAL A 230 -13.67 19.93 -0.88
N VAL A 231 -13.45 20.02 0.43
CA VAL A 231 -12.82 21.12 1.14
C VAL A 231 -11.54 20.68 1.77
N GLN A 232 -10.47 21.48 1.71
CA GLN A 232 -9.23 21.24 2.47
C GLN A 232 -9.27 22.06 3.76
N GLN A 233 -9.21 21.41 4.93
CA GLN A 233 -9.36 22.11 6.22
C GLN A 233 -8.11 22.90 6.62
N ALA A 234 -6.91 22.33 6.44
CA ALA A 234 -5.64 23.03 6.44
C ALA A 234 -5.11 23.00 5.00
N GLY A 235 -5.33 24.08 4.25
CA GLY A 235 -5.11 24.13 2.82
C GLY A 235 -3.63 24.15 2.41
N ALA A 236 -3.37 24.00 1.11
CA ALA A 236 -2.05 24.12 0.54
C ALA A 236 -1.40 25.47 0.86
N SER A 237 -2.20 26.54 0.97
CA SER A 237 -1.73 27.87 1.38
C SER A 237 -1.48 28.02 2.89
N GLY A 238 -1.80 27.01 3.67
CA GLY A 238 -1.84 27.07 5.15
C GLY A 238 -3.18 27.60 5.71
N ARG A 239 -4.12 28.01 4.87
CA ARG A 239 -5.43 28.52 5.28
C ARG A 239 -6.22 27.49 6.11
N VAL A 240 -6.74 27.91 7.24
CA VAL A 240 -7.74 27.15 8.00
C VAL A 240 -9.11 27.80 7.78
N LEU A 241 -10.00 27.08 7.10
CA LEU A 241 -11.35 27.54 6.73
C LEU A 241 -12.39 27.03 7.74
N ASP A 242 -13.28 27.92 8.23
CA ASP A 242 -14.55 27.48 8.83
C ASP A 242 -15.51 27.00 7.75
N ALA A 243 -15.52 25.72 7.47
CA ALA A 243 -16.27 25.14 6.37
C ALA A 243 -17.76 24.96 6.63
N ARG A 244 -18.31 25.37 7.80
CA ARG A 244 -19.76 25.17 8.12
C ARG A 244 -20.68 25.79 7.11
N GLY A 245 -20.34 26.99 6.60
CA GLY A 245 -21.12 27.66 5.55
C GLY A 245 -21.13 26.86 4.26
N VAL A 246 -19.95 26.42 3.79
CA VAL A 246 -19.79 25.58 2.59
C VAL A 246 -20.58 24.29 2.73
N VAL A 247 -20.47 23.62 3.89
CA VAL A 247 -21.19 22.38 4.17
C VAL A 247 -22.69 22.57 4.11
N ALA A 248 -23.22 23.65 4.72
CA ALA A 248 -24.65 23.97 4.70
C ALA A 248 -25.14 24.20 3.27
N GLU A 249 -24.48 25.07 2.49
CA GLU A 249 -24.83 25.36 1.10
C GLU A 249 -24.79 24.13 0.19
N ALA A 250 -23.80 23.22 0.39
CA ALA A 250 -23.68 21.97 -0.36
C ALA A 250 -24.88 21.04 -0.04
N LYS A 251 -25.22 20.89 1.24
CA LYS A 251 -26.35 20.05 1.68
C LYS A 251 -27.70 20.57 1.24
N GLU A 252 -27.90 21.88 1.21
CA GLU A 252 -29.11 22.49 0.63
C GLU A 252 -29.31 22.14 -0.85
N ARG A 253 -28.21 21.89 -1.57
CA ARG A 253 -28.20 21.43 -2.96
C ARG A 253 -28.27 19.92 -3.11
N GLY A 254 -28.32 19.16 -2.00
CA GLY A 254 -28.34 17.69 -1.98
C GLY A 254 -26.97 17.02 -2.21
N ALA A 255 -25.89 17.80 -2.19
CA ALA A 255 -24.53 17.29 -2.37
C ALA A 255 -23.94 16.70 -1.09
N LEU A 256 -23.08 15.69 -1.23
CA LEU A 256 -22.25 15.20 -0.14
C LEU A 256 -21.01 16.09 0.02
N VAL A 257 -20.47 16.13 1.24
CA VAL A 257 -19.27 16.93 1.54
C VAL A 257 -18.15 16.05 2.07
N THR A 258 -17.00 16.16 1.43
CA THR A 258 -15.73 15.58 1.89
C THR A 258 -14.85 16.69 2.46
N VAL A 259 -14.28 16.45 3.65
CA VAL A 259 -13.22 17.29 4.22
C VAL A 259 -11.92 16.52 4.18
N ALA A 260 -10.96 17.01 3.42
CA ALA A 260 -9.56 16.57 3.49
C ALA A 260 -8.90 17.25 4.68
N ALA A 261 -8.31 16.47 5.59
CA ALA A 261 -7.83 16.95 6.88
C ALA A 261 -6.54 16.23 7.33
N ASP A 262 -5.77 16.94 8.14
CA ASP A 262 -4.59 16.43 8.82
C ASP A 262 -4.97 15.94 10.22
N LEU A 263 -4.71 14.65 10.54
CA LEU A 263 -5.07 14.06 11.84
C LEU A 263 -4.41 14.77 13.03
N LEU A 264 -3.21 15.31 12.88
CA LEU A 264 -2.55 16.05 13.95
C LEU A 264 -3.23 17.41 14.17
N ALA A 265 -3.56 18.12 13.08
CA ALA A 265 -4.32 19.37 13.13
C ALA A 265 -5.69 19.17 13.80
N LEU A 266 -6.34 18.02 13.59
CA LEU A 266 -7.63 17.71 14.21
C LEU A 266 -7.57 17.53 15.73
N THR A 267 -6.40 17.51 16.36
CA THR A 267 -6.30 17.59 17.82
C THR A 267 -6.61 19.00 18.36
N LEU A 268 -6.48 20.02 17.50
CA LEU A 268 -6.74 21.44 17.82
C LEU A 268 -7.92 22.01 17.04
N LEU A 269 -8.11 21.59 15.78
CA LEU A 269 -9.13 22.13 14.88
C LEU A 269 -10.45 21.37 15.00
N THR A 270 -11.55 22.09 14.73
CA THR A 270 -12.91 21.52 14.65
C THR A 270 -12.90 20.31 13.74
N SER A 271 -13.43 19.18 14.20
CA SER A 271 -13.44 17.94 13.43
C SER A 271 -14.39 18.01 12.22
N PRO A 272 -14.12 17.25 11.15
CA PRO A 272 -15.05 17.12 10.02
C PRO A 272 -16.48 16.76 10.41
N GLY A 273 -16.64 15.89 11.41
CA GLY A 273 -17.96 15.52 11.96
C GLY A 273 -18.67 16.70 12.60
N GLU A 274 -17.97 17.56 13.38
CA GLU A 274 -18.52 18.80 13.97
C GLU A 274 -18.88 19.84 12.89
N LEU A 275 -18.15 19.86 11.77
CA LEU A 275 -18.46 20.68 10.60
C LEU A 275 -19.70 20.17 9.85
N GLY A 276 -20.11 18.92 10.09
CA GLY A 276 -21.23 18.27 9.42
C GLY A 276 -20.82 17.58 8.10
N ALA A 277 -19.57 17.27 7.86
CA ALA A 277 -19.10 16.53 6.69
C ALA A 277 -19.71 15.11 6.63
N ASP A 278 -19.78 14.55 5.42
CA ASP A 278 -20.22 13.18 5.18
C ASP A 278 -19.04 12.20 5.11
N VAL A 279 -17.88 12.70 4.64
CA VAL A 279 -16.64 11.95 4.45
C VAL A 279 -15.48 12.80 4.95
N SER A 280 -14.46 12.16 5.53
CA SER A 280 -13.16 12.78 5.76
C SER A 280 -12.05 11.87 5.24
N VAL A 281 -11.05 12.48 4.62
CA VAL A 281 -9.87 11.81 4.08
C VAL A 281 -8.61 12.58 4.45
N GLY A 282 -7.44 11.94 4.32
CA GLY A 282 -6.16 12.57 4.55
C GLY A 282 -5.05 11.55 4.70
N SER A 283 -3.87 12.00 5.12
CA SER A 283 -2.71 11.16 5.40
C SER A 283 -2.48 11.00 6.90
N ALA A 284 -2.10 9.78 7.32
CA ALA A 284 -1.63 9.49 8.69
C ALA A 284 -0.09 9.56 8.80
N GLN A 285 0.61 10.09 7.80
CA GLN A 285 2.07 10.13 7.76
C GLN A 285 2.69 10.78 9.01
N ARG A 286 2.09 11.88 9.49
CA ARG A 286 2.56 12.61 10.68
C ARG A 286 2.52 11.81 11.98
N PHE A 287 1.87 10.65 11.98
CA PHE A 287 1.84 9.75 13.14
C PHE A 287 3.02 8.77 13.07
N GLY A 288 4.23 9.31 13.07
CA GLY A 288 5.46 8.56 13.21
C GLY A 288 5.92 7.80 11.96
N VAL A 289 5.38 8.10 10.78
CA VAL A 289 5.85 7.50 9.52
C VAL A 289 6.86 8.44 8.86
N PRO A 290 8.10 7.99 8.55
CA PRO A 290 9.10 8.83 7.90
C PRO A 290 8.62 9.40 6.56
N LEU A 291 9.30 10.41 6.05
CA LEU A 291 8.98 11.05 4.77
C LEU A 291 9.11 10.12 3.57
N PHE A 292 10.09 9.21 3.59
CA PHE A 292 10.30 8.16 2.60
C PHE A 292 10.28 8.64 1.15
N TYR A 293 10.72 9.85 0.89
CA TYR A 293 10.68 10.49 -0.42
C TYR A 293 9.28 10.45 -1.08
N GLY A 294 8.23 10.52 -0.25
CA GLY A 294 6.84 10.57 -0.67
C GLY A 294 5.98 9.35 -0.37
N GLY A 295 6.56 8.29 0.11
CA GLY A 295 5.82 7.08 0.52
C GLY A 295 6.68 5.85 0.71
N PRO A 296 6.08 4.76 1.25
CA PRO A 296 4.64 4.55 1.48
C PRO A 296 4.08 5.31 2.69
N HIS A 297 2.86 5.83 2.56
CA HIS A 297 2.14 6.50 3.65
C HIS A 297 0.71 5.97 3.74
N ALA A 298 0.22 5.69 4.94
CA ALA A 298 -1.16 5.28 5.13
C ALA A 298 -2.10 6.49 5.01
N ALA A 299 -2.95 6.50 4.00
CA ALA A 299 -4.09 7.41 3.99
C ALA A 299 -5.27 6.82 4.77
N PHE A 300 -6.16 7.69 5.20
CA PHE A 300 -7.39 7.30 5.86
C PHE A 300 -8.64 7.79 5.11
N MET A 301 -9.74 7.10 5.36
CA MET A 301 -11.08 7.56 5.02
C MET A 301 -12.03 7.20 6.14
N ALA A 302 -12.75 8.19 6.64
CA ALA A 302 -13.87 8.01 7.55
C ALA A 302 -15.17 8.53 6.92
N VAL A 303 -16.29 7.89 7.24
CA VAL A 303 -17.61 8.25 6.72
C VAL A 303 -18.65 8.34 7.83
N ARG A 304 -19.68 9.14 7.62
CA ARG A 304 -20.85 9.08 8.48
C ARG A 304 -21.57 7.74 8.37
N LYS A 305 -22.30 7.34 9.40
CA LYS A 305 -23.15 6.15 9.38
C LYS A 305 -24.11 6.16 8.19
N GLY A 306 -24.24 4.99 7.54
CA GLY A 306 -25.04 4.81 6.33
C GLY A 306 -24.25 4.85 5.02
N LEU A 307 -22.96 5.25 5.05
CA LEU A 307 -22.05 5.19 3.91
C LEU A 307 -21.01 4.06 3.99
N GLU A 308 -21.00 3.24 5.03
CA GLU A 308 -20.03 2.17 5.27
C GLU A 308 -19.92 1.18 4.11
N ARG A 309 -21.03 0.92 3.40
CA ARG A 309 -21.03 0.04 2.22
C ARG A 309 -20.46 0.69 0.95
N GLN A 310 -20.12 1.96 1.00
CA GLN A 310 -19.47 2.70 -0.10
C GLN A 310 -17.96 2.89 0.13
N LEU A 311 -17.46 2.60 1.34
CA LEU A 311 -16.03 2.71 1.65
C LEU A 311 -15.18 1.87 0.69
N PRO A 312 -14.10 2.42 0.14
CA PRO A 312 -13.06 1.64 -0.53
C PRO A 312 -12.18 0.93 0.49
N GLY A 313 -11.42 -0.06 0.03
CA GLY A 313 -10.45 -0.75 0.87
C GLY A 313 -11.06 -1.61 1.96
N ARG A 314 -10.22 -2.02 2.90
CA ARG A 314 -10.58 -2.96 3.96
C ARG A 314 -11.18 -2.27 5.17
N LEU A 315 -12.00 -3.03 5.89
CA LEU A 315 -12.64 -2.61 7.13
C LEU A 315 -12.48 -3.75 8.14
N VAL A 316 -11.92 -3.46 9.30
CA VAL A 316 -11.85 -4.41 10.42
C VAL A 316 -13.13 -4.31 11.22
N GLY A 317 -13.67 -5.44 11.62
CA GLY A 317 -14.86 -5.51 12.45
C GLY A 317 -14.75 -6.57 13.54
N VAL A 318 -15.57 -6.39 14.58
CA VAL A 318 -15.71 -7.29 15.73
C VAL A 318 -16.73 -8.36 15.43
N SER A 319 -16.46 -9.58 15.87
CA SER A 319 -17.38 -10.72 15.86
C SER A 319 -17.15 -11.61 17.06
N THR A 320 -17.66 -12.84 17.03
CA THR A 320 -17.39 -13.86 18.03
C THR A 320 -16.86 -15.11 17.36
N ASP A 321 -16.05 -15.87 18.10
CA ASP A 321 -15.64 -17.20 17.68
C ASP A 321 -16.69 -18.27 18.06
N ALA A 322 -16.35 -19.54 17.78
CA ALA A 322 -17.25 -20.68 18.06
C ALA A 322 -17.56 -20.92 19.55
N ASP A 323 -16.73 -20.41 20.47
CA ASP A 323 -16.95 -20.48 21.92
C ASP A 323 -17.65 -19.21 22.45
N GLY A 324 -17.94 -18.23 21.58
CA GLY A 324 -18.55 -16.96 21.95
C GLY A 324 -17.56 -15.89 22.40
N ALA A 325 -16.25 -16.19 22.38
CA ALA A 325 -15.23 -15.21 22.69
C ALA A 325 -15.13 -14.14 21.59
N THR A 326 -14.74 -12.91 21.96
CA THR A 326 -14.54 -11.82 21.01
C THR A 326 -13.41 -12.15 20.05
N GLY A 327 -13.68 -11.99 18.75
CA GLY A 327 -12.71 -12.13 17.69
C GLY A 327 -12.82 -11.03 16.65
N LEU A 328 -11.71 -10.68 16.02
CA LEU A 328 -11.62 -9.64 15.00
C LEU A 328 -11.53 -10.26 13.61
N ARG A 329 -12.05 -9.57 12.60
CA ARG A 329 -12.03 -10.02 11.21
C ARG A 329 -12.14 -8.86 10.23
N LEU A 330 -11.89 -9.12 8.95
CA LEU A 330 -12.26 -8.18 7.89
C LEU A 330 -13.79 -8.21 7.69
N ALA A 331 -14.41 -7.05 7.71
CA ALA A 331 -15.85 -6.85 7.61
C ALA A 331 -16.27 -6.40 6.21
N LEU A 332 -17.51 -6.72 5.82
CA LEU A 332 -18.11 -6.31 4.55
C LEU A 332 -17.25 -6.64 3.31
N ALA A 333 -16.52 -7.75 3.30
CA ALA A 333 -15.66 -8.18 2.20
C ALA A 333 -16.38 -8.28 0.84
N THR A 334 -17.71 -8.41 0.86
CA THR A 334 -18.55 -8.41 -0.36
C THR A 334 -18.49 -7.11 -1.17
N ARG A 335 -17.84 -6.04 -0.68
CA ARG A 335 -17.58 -4.80 -1.42
C ARG A 335 -16.32 -4.88 -2.27
N GLU A 336 -15.39 -5.79 -1.93
CA GLU A 336 -14.06 -5.85 -2.49
C GLU A 336 -14.04 -6.46 -3.90
N GLN A 337 -12.99 -6.16 -4.66
CA GLN A 337 -12.84 -6.52 -6.08
C GLN A 337 -12.78 -8.02 -6.33
N HIS A 338 -12.26 -8.82 -5.39
CA HIS A 338 -12.19 -10.28 -5.53
C HIS A 338 -13.57 -10.96 -5.51
N ILE A 339 -14.62 -10.26 -5.00
CA ILE A 339 -16.00 -10.74 -5.00
C ILE A 339 -16.85 -10.04 -6.05
N ARG A 340 -16.77 -8.70 -6.13
CA ARG A 340 -17.66 -7.87 -6.96
C ARG A 340 -17.12 -7.56 -8.35
N ARG A 341 -15.81 -7.76 -8.61
CA ARG A 341 -15.17 -7.51 -9.90
C ARG A 341 -15.45 -6.06 -10.39
N GLU A 342 -16.01 -5.86 -11.58
CA GLU A 342 -16.35 -4.55 -12.15
C GLU A 342 -17.40 -3.76 -11.34
N LYS A 343 -18.09 -4.39 -10.41
CA LYS A 343 -19.07 -3.76 -9.50
C LYS A 343 -18.50 -3.45 -8.12
N ALA A 344 -17.20 -3.61 -7.92
CA ALA A 344 -16.53 -3.29 -6.68
C ALA A 344 -16.56 -1.79 -6.38
N THR A 345 -16.41 -1.42 -5.11
CA THR A 345 -16.34 -0.01 -4.72
C THR A 345 -15.02 0.66 -5.13
N SER A 346 -13.95 -0.12 -5.27
CA SER A 346 -12.61 0.32 -5.70
C SER A 346 -11.82 -0.87 -6.23
N ASN A 347 -10.70 -0.60 -6.91
CA ASN A 347 -9.75 -1.62 -7.35
C ASN A 347 -8.67 -1.95 -6.29
N ILE A 348 -8.66 -1.29 -5.13
CA ILE A 348 -7.63 -1.47 -4.09
C ILE A 348 -7.61 -2.93 -3.61
N CYS A 349 -6.42 -3.55 -3.68
CA CYS A 349 -6.12 -4.89 -3.15
C CYS A 349 -5.08 -4.76 -2.01
N THR A 350 -3.84 -4.41 -2.34
CA THR A 350 -2.81 -4.02 -1.37
C THR A 350 -2.98 -2.54 -1.05
N ALA A 351 -3.00 -2.21 0.25
CA ALA A 351 -3.08 -0.83 0.76
C ALA A 351 -1.75 -0.45 1.45
N GLN A 352 -1.81 0.19 2.62
CA GLN A 352 -0.62 0.61 3.39
C GLN A 352 -0.74 0.16 4.86
N ALA A 353 -1.04 -1.12 5.06
CA ALA A 353 -1.39 -1.66 6.38
C ALA A 353 -0.25 -1.50 7.41
N LEU A 354 1.00 -1.80 7.05
CA LEU A 354 2.14 -1.67 7.98
C LEU A 354 2.29 -0.23 8.47
N LEU A 355 2.11 0.76 7.58
CA LEU A 355 2.22 2.17 7.92
C LEU A 355 1.03 2.65 8.77
N ALA A 356 -0.17 2.10 8.54
CA ALA A 356 -1.33 2.32 9.40
C ALA A 356 -1.10 1.75 10.80
N ILE A 357 -0.44 0.59 10.91
CA ILE A 357 -0.04 0.02 12.20
C ILE A 357 0.98 0.92 12.91
N VAL A 358 1.99 1.43 12.23
CA VAL A 358 2.93 2.41 12.80
C VAL A 358 2.18 3.64 13.31
N ALA A 359 1.28 4.20 12.51
CA ALA A 359 0.48 5.38 12.90
C ALA A 359 -0.45 5.09 14.08
N SER A 360 -1.06 3.92 14.12
CA SER A 360 -1.87 3.43 15.23
C SER A 360 -1.06 3.36 16.54
N MET A 361 0.12 2.73 16.48
CA MET A 361 0.99 2.59 17.65
C MET A 361 1.56 3.94 18.10
N TYR A 362 1.81 4.87 17.19
CA TYR A 362 2.16 6.25 17.52
C TYR A 362 1.05 6.94 18.33
N ALA A 363 -0.21 6.82 17.89
CA ALA A 363 -1.36 7.35 18.61
C ALA A 363 -1.53 6.71 20.01
N VAL A 364 -1.34 5.39 20.11
CA VAL A 364 -1.38 4.64 21.38
C VAL A 364 -0.26 5.09 22.32
N TYR A 365 0.95 5.30 21.81
CA TYR A 365 2.13 5.68 22.60
C TYR A 365 2.05 7.10 23.15
N HIS A 366 1.62 8.06 22.30
CA HIS A 366 1.51 9.47 22.71
C HIS A 366 0.22 9.77 23.45
N GLY A 367 -0.87 9.10 23.08
CA GLY A 367 -2.21 9.37 23.60
C GLY A 367 -2.72 10.78 23.26
N PRO A 368 -3.93 11.15 23.71
CA PRO A 368 -4.54 12.43 23.32
C PRO A 368 -3.73 13.64 23.76
N GLU A 369 -3.16 13.64 24.96
CA GLU A 369 -2.39 14.77 25.48
C GLU A 369 -1.03 14.91 24.77
N GLY A 370 -0.36 13.78 24.46
CA GLY A 370 0.90 13.80 23.71
C GLY A 370 0.73 14.33 22.29
N LEU A 371 -0.29 13.84 21.58
CA LEU A 371 -0.60 14.33 20.23
C LEU A 371 -0.96 15.82 20.24
N ARG A 372 -1.79 16.25 21.19
CA ARG A 372 -2.12 17.67 21.37
C ARG A 372 -0.88 18.53 21.62
N ALA A 373 0.02 18.10 22.50
CA ALA A 373 1.24 18.84 22.78
C ALA A 373 2.18 18.93 21.56
N ILE A 374 2.21 17.90 20.70
CA ILE A 374 2.93 17.93 19.43
C ILE A 374 2.31 18.96 18.47
N ALA A 375 0.99 18.95 18.32
CA ALA A 375 0.26 19.90 17.48
C ALA A 375 0.42 21.35 17.95
N GLU A 376 0.29 21.61 19.25
CA GLU A 376 0.49 22.93 19.87
C GLU A 376 1.90 23.45 19.62
N ARG A 377 2.92 22.57 19.68
CA ARG A 377 4.30 22.92 19.40
C ARG A 377 4.50 23.30 17.93
N ALA A 378 3.97 22.52 16.98
CA ALA A 378 4.05 22.82 15.54
C ALA A 378 3.36 24.16 15.25
N HIS A 379 2.14 24.36 15.77
CA HIS A 379 1.41 25.63 15.64
C HIS A 379 2.17 26.82 16.23
N ALA A 380 2.75 26.67 17.42
CA ALA A 380 3.56 27.74 18.04
C ALA A 380 4.79 28.13 17.21
N ARG A 381 5.41 27.17 16.51
CA ARG A 381 6.53 27.47 15.59
C ARG A 381 6.03 28.26 14.37
N ALA A 382 4.92 27.86 13.76
CA ALA A 382 4.33 28.59 12.65
C ALA A 382 3.88 30.01 13.07
N ALA A 383 3.30 30.16 14.25
CA ALA A 383 2.94 31.46 14.82
C ALA A 383 4.18 32.36 15.03
N ALA A 384 5.31 31.81 15.48
CA ALA A 384 6.56 32.54 15.61
C ALA A 384 7.13 32.98 14.25
N VAL A 385 7.06 32.12 13.23
CA VAL A 385 7.41 32.48 11.83
C VAL A 385 6.54 33.64 11.37
N ALA A 386 5.22 33.54 11.50
CA ALA A 386 4.27 34.58 11.07
C ALA A 386 4.52 35.93 11.76
N ALA A 387 4.74 35.89 13.09
CA ALA A 387 5.06 37.08 13.88
C ALA A 387 6.39 37.73 13.43
N GLY A 388 7.42 36.93 13.22
CA GLY A 388 8.73 37.41 12.72
C GLY A 388 8.64 38.04 11.31
N LEU A 389 7.89 37.40 10.40
CA LEU A 389 7.67 37.91 9.05
C LEU A 389 6.90 39.26 9.08
N ARG A 390 5.83 39.35 9.88
CA ARG A 390 5.03 40.59 10.04
C ARG A 390 5.91 41.72 10.65
N ALA A 391 6.73 41.41 11.62
CA ALA A 391 7.68 42.35 12.22
C ALA A 391 8.72 42.86 11.21
N ALA A 392 9.15 42.03 10.26
CA ALA A 392 10.00 42.38 9.14
C ALA A 392 9.25 43.10 7.99
N GLY A 393 7.97 43.39 8.13
CA GLY A 393 7.14 44.06 7.11
C GLY A 393 6.70 43.13 5.97
N VAL A 394 6.81 41.82 6.12
CA VAL A 394 6.33 40.85 5.15
C VAL A 394 4.85 40.55 5.43
N VAL A 395 4.05 40.60 4.36
CA VAL A 395 2.63 40.21 4.46
C VAL A 395 2.52 38.72 4.58
N VAL A 396 1.79 38.25 5.59
CA VAL A 396 1.36 36.86 5.76
C VAL A 396 -0.06 36.77 5.20
N GLU A 397 -0.27 35.87 4.22
CA GLU A 397 -1.52 35.84 3.44
C GLU A 397 -2.76 35.53 4.29
N HIS A 398 -2.63 34.61 5.25
CA HIS A 398 -3.74 34.19 6.10
C HIS A 398 -3.48 34.54 7.56
N ASP A 399 -4.54 34.98 8.26
CA ASP A 399 -4.49 35.25 9.71
C ASP A 399 -4.74 33.97 10.53
N VAL A 400 -5.45 33.00 9.96
CA VAL A 400 -5.79 31.72 10.61
C VAL A 400 -5.13 30.60 9.84
N PHE A 401 -4.19 29.95 10.52
CA PHE A 401 -3.42 28.82 9.99
C PHE A 401 -3.15 27.80 11.11
N PHE A 402 -2.76 26.60 10.74
CA PHE A 402 -2.31 25.60 11.72
C PHE A 402 -0.78 25.61 11.87
N ASP A 403 -0.06 25.04 10.92
CA ASP A 403 1.38 24.86 10.96
C ASP A 403 2.13 25.42 9.75
N THR A 404 1.38 25.89 8.77
CA THR A 404 1.90 26.37 7.48
C THR A 404 1.56 27.83 7.30
N VAL A 405 2.57 28.63 6.98
CA VAL A 405 2.49 30.08 6.77
C VAL A 405 2.86 30.41 5.34
N ARG A 406 2.05 31.19 4.64
CA ARG A 406 2.37 31.71 3.30
C ARG A 406 2.75 33.18 3.39
N ALA A 407 4.00 33.48 2.96
CA ALA A 407 4.58 34.82 2.94
C ALA A 407 4.48 35.44 1.54
N VAL A 408 4.07 36.71 1.45
CA VAL A 408 3.99 37.46 0.19
C VAL A 408 5.31 38.24 0.00
N VAL A 409 6.07 37.88 -1.01
CA VAL A 409 7.43 38.47 -1.33
C VAL A 409 7.50 38.78 -2.83
N PRO A 410 6.87 39.86 -3.33
CA PRO A 410 6.69 40.12 -4.75
C PRO A 410 7.99 39.98 -5.56
N ALA A 411 7.99 39.08 -6.55
CA ALA A 411 9.08 38.72 -7.46
C ALA A 411 10.39 38.25 -6.75
N ARG A 412 10.35 37.86 -5.48
CA ARG A 412 11.52 37.44 -4.68
C ARG A 412 11.45 36.03 -4.14
N ALA A 413 10.37 35.28 -4.41
CA ALA A 413 10.18 33.97 -3.85
C ALA A 413 11.37 33.02 -4.13
N GLN A 414 11.91 33.03 -5.34
CA GLN A 414 13.09 32.24 -5.69
C GLN A 414 14.32 32.61 -4.88
N GLN A 415 14.56 33.92 -4.64
CA GLN A 415 15.72 34.38 -3.87
C GLN A 415 15.64 33.92 -2.41
N VAL A 416 14.45 34.02 -1.80
CA VAL A 416 14.20 33.56 -0.44
C VAL A 416 14.40 32.06 -0.30
N VAL A 417 13.82 31.26 -1.21
CA VAL A 417 13.97 29.81 -1.19
C VAL A 417 15.44 29.39 -1.36
N THR A 418 16.19 30.09 -2.26
CA THR A 418 17.62 29.83 -2.44
C THR A 418 18.41 30.18 -1.17
N ALA A 419 18.19 31.36 -0.58
CA ALA A 419 18.85 31.74 0.66
C ALA A 419 18.58 30.80 1.83
N ALA A 420 17.33 30.30 1.96
CA ALA A 420 16.98 29.30 2.94
C ALA A 420 17.66 27.95 2.65
N ALA A 421 17.70 27.52 1.39
CA ALA A 421 18.35 26.27 0.99
C ALA A 421 19.86 26.30 1.26
N ASP A 422 20.54 27.45 1.02
CA ASP A 422 21.95 27.66 1.35
C ASP A 422 22.21 27.59 2.86
N ALA A 423 21.22 28.00 3.67
CA ALA A 423 21.24 27.88 5.12
C ALA A 423 20.86 26.49 5.65
N GLY A 424 20.50 25.57 4.78
CA GLY A 424 20.12 24.17 5.14
C GLY A 424 18.62 23.91 5.31
N TYR A 425 17.76 24.81 4.82
CA TYR A 425 16.29 24.73 4.97
C TYR A 425 15.60 24.72 3.62
N ASN A 426 14.69 23.77 3.41
CA ASN A 426 13.88 23.71 2.21
C ASN A 426 12.51 24.33 2.46
N LEU A 427 12.19 25.39 1.74
CA LEU A 427 10.88 26.05 1.73
C LEU A 427 10.19 25.80 0.40
N TYR A 428 8.87 25.90 0.35
CA TYR A 428 8.12 25.75 -0.91
C TYR A 428 7.91 27.09 -1.61
N LYS A 429 8.31 27.16 -2.88
CA LYS A 429 7.99 28.28 -3.77
C LYS A 429 6.63 28.02 -4.42
N ALA A 430 5.58 28.64 -3.91
CA ALA A 430 4.23 28.46 -4.46
C ALA A 430 4.12 29.09 -5.86
N ASP A 431 4.71 30.30 -6.04
CA ASP A 431 4.79 31.00 -7.31
C ASP A 431 5.94 32.04 -7.26
N ALA A 432 5.93 33.05 -8.14
CA ALA A 432 6.96 34.11 -8.18
C ALA A 432 6.91 35.02 -6.95
N ASP A 433 5.75 35.18 -6.33
CA ASP A 433 5.44 36.13 -5.28
C ASP A 433 5.24 35.52 -3.90
N HIS A 434 5.09 34.19 -3.80
CA HIS A 434 4.71 33.52 -2.57
C HIS A 434 5.70 32.42 -2.17
N VAL A 435 6.10 32.44 -0.89
CA VAL A 435 6.88 31.40 -0.23
C VAL A 435 6.08 30.81 0.91
N GLN A 436 6.03 29.50 0.97
CA GLN A 436 5.36 28.75 2.03
C GLN A 436 6.38 28.13 2.98
N ILE A 437 6.07 28.21 4.26
CA ILE A 437 6.89 27.69 5.36
C ILE A 437 6.00 26.78 6.20
N ALA A 438 6.28 25.47 6.19
CA ALA A 438 5.57 24.48 7.00
C ALA A 438 6.43 24.10 8.21
N CYS A 439 5.84 24.18 9.39
CA CYS A 439 6.44 23.73 10.65
C CYS A 439 5.87 22.39 11.06
N ASP A 440 6.68 21.55 11.69
CA ASP A 440 6.28 20.20 12.09
C ASP A 440 6.81 19.82 13.47
N GLU A 441 6.64 18.58 13.86
CA GLU A 441 7.07 18.04 15.15
C GLU A 441 8.57 18.26 15.40
N THR A 442 9.38 18.24 14.35
CA THR A 442 10.85 18.31 14.41
C THR A 442 11.38 19.73 14.35
N THR A 443 10.52 20.73 14.05
CA THR A 443 10.92 22.14 13.92
C THR A 443 11.31 22.74 15.27
N THR A 444 12.53 23.30 15.35
CA THR A 444 13.10 23.94 16.54
C THR A 444 12.94 25.48 16.49
N ARG A 445 13.34 26.17 17.55
CA ARG A 445 13.40 27.62 17.58
C ARG A 445 14.54 28.17 16.71
N GLU A 446 15.64 27.44 16.66
CA GLU A 446 16.79 27.71 15.82
C GLU A 446 16.42 27.65 14.34
N ASP A 447 15.59 26.71 13.95
CA ASP A 447 15.07 26.59 12.58
C ASP A 447 14.22 27.82 12.21
N VAL A 448 13.34 28.26 13.11
CA VAL A 448 12.55 29.50 12.91
C VAL A 448 13.45 30.72 12.73
N ALA A 449 14.46 30.89 13.60
CA ALA A 449 15.38 32.00 13.51
C ALA A 449 16.18 32.01 12.20
N ALA A 450 16.63 30.84 11.73
CA ALA A 450 17.37 30.70 10.48
C ALA A 450 16.50 31.04 9.27
N VAL A 451 15.25 30.59 9.23
CA VAL A 451 14.29 30.93 8.17
C VAL A 451 14.03 32.44 8.14
N LEU A 452 13.77 33.08 9.29
CA LEU A 452 13.58 34.53 9.36
C LEU A 452 14.82 35.30 8.91
N SER A 453 16.02 34.81 9.19
CA SER A 453 17.29 35.38 8.72
C SER A 453 17.40 35.29 7.21
N ALA A 454 16.99 34.19 6.56
CA ALA A 454 16.98 34.06 5.12
C ALA A 454 16.09 35.14 4.44
N PHE A 455 14.89 35.38 5.00
CA PHE A 455 14.01 36.46 4.53
C PHE A 455 14.68 37.83 4.72
N SER A 456 15.28 38.10 5.89
CA SER A 456 15.92 39.38 6.20
C SER A 456 17.07 39.65 5.24
N THR A 457 17.88 38.65 4.91
CA THR A 457 19.00 38.79 3.94
C THR A 457 18.52 39.25 2.58
N VAL A 458 17.44 38.61 2.05
CA VAL A 458 16.91 38.97 0.71
C VAL A 458 16.18 40.32 0.72
N LEU A 459 15.52 40.68 1.83
CA LEU A 459 14.72 41.91 1.93
C LEU A 459 15.59 43.17 2.20
N SER A 460 16.73 43.00 2.89
CA SER A 460 17.67 44.11 3.17
C SER A 460 18.43 44.60 1.92
N ASP A 461 18.51 43.78 0.87
CA ASP A 461 19.09 44.17 -0.43
C ASP A 461 18.21 45.18 -1.23
N ARG A 462 17.25 45.83 -0.58
CA ARG A 462 16.37 46.88 -1.20
C ARG A 462 17.09 48.16 -1.60
N ASP A 463 18.22 48.47 -0.95
CA ASP A 463 18.98 49.67 -1.26
C ASP A 463 20.20 49.31 -2.13
N GLY A 464 19.95 49.25 -3.43
CA GLY A 464 20.99 49.05 -4.45
C GLY A 464 22.05 50.14 -4.41
N GLY A 465 23.05 49.97 -3.58
CA GLY A 465 24.29 50.74 -3.55
C GLY A 465 25.44 49.81 -3.86
N THR A 466 25.98 50.00 -5.07
CA THR A 466 27.27 49.41 -5.49
C THR A 466 28.28 49.47 -4.36
N ASN A 467 28.80 48.30 -3.88
CA ASN A 467 30.22 48.30 -3.52
C ASN A 467 30.87 46.91 -3.56
N ALA A 468 32.11 46.97 -3.95
CA ALA A 468 33.02 45.95 -4.39
C ALA A 468 33.43 44.93 -3.31
N LYS A 469 33.85 43.78 -3.85
CA LYS A 469 34.66 42.73 -3.25
C LYS A 469 35.56 43.18 -2.10
N VAL A 470 35.45 42.49 -0.95
CA VAL A 470 36.62 42.23 -0.11
C VAL A 470 36.65 40.74 0.24
N ALA A 471 37.64 40.05 -0.29
CA ALA A 471 38.04 38.74 0.18
C ALA A 471 38.73 38.91 1.54
N GLY A 472 38.30 38.14 2.52
CA GLY A 472 38.94 38.10 3.83
C GLY A 472 38.47 36.91 4.63
N SER A 473 39.35 35.92 4.77
CA SER A 473 39.25 34.80 5.71
C SER A 473 39.15 35.31 7.15
N GLY A 474 38.15 34.82 7.90
CA GLY A 474 38.10 35.11 9.33
C GLY A 474 36.82 34.62 9.94
N THR A 475 36.96 33.58 10.75
CA THR A 475 35.94 33.12 11.71
C THR A 475 35.44 34.28 12.57
N SER A 476 34.20 34.66 12.41
CA SER A 476 33.49 35.46 13.39
C SER A 476 31.98 35.18 13.27
N ARG A 477 31.39 34.60 14.31
CA ARG A 477 29.96 34.66 14.55
C ARG A 477 29.56 36.13 14.55
N THR A 478 28.85 36.55 13.52
CA THR A 478 28.17 37.83 13.57
C THR A 478 26.84 37.63 14.26
N ASP A 479 26.72 38.15 15.47
CA ASP A 479 25.43 38.44 16.08
C ASP A 479 24.70 39.42 15.15
N VAL A 480 23.77 38.88 14.33
CA VAL A 480 22.79 39.71 13.61
C VAL A 480 21.73 40.07 14.64
N ASP A 481 21.68 41.38 15.00
CA ASP A 481 20.56 41.91 15.77
C ASP A 481 19.26 41.68 15.00
N LEU A 482 18.65 40.54 15.24
CA LEU A 482 17.27 40.32 14.83
C LEU A 482 16.41 41.21 15.72
N PRO A 483 15.39 41.91 15.20
CA PRO A 483 14.48 42.64 16.04
C PRO A 483 13.93 41.71 17.11
N GLU A 484 14.03 42.10 18.36
CA GLU A 484 13.39 41.38 19.48
C GLU A 484 11.91 41.32 19.17
N VAL A 485 11.47 40.12 18.75
CA VAL A 485 10.04 39.81 18.66
C VAL A 485 9.61 39.55 20.09
N GLU A 486 9.22 40.61 20.80
CA GLU A 486 8.72 40.49 22.17
C GLU A 486 7.57 39.49 22.20
N GLY A 487 7.79 38.37 22.89
CA GLY A 487 6.81 37.32 23.11
C GLY A 487 6.93 36.06 22.22
N ALA A 488 7.58 36.09 21.04
CA ALA A 488 7.65 34.95 20.13
C ALA A 488 8.94 34.11 20.25
N LEU A 489 10.04 34.72 20.68
CA LEU A 489 11.33 34.06 20.84
C LEU A 489 11.76 34.15 22.31
N ALA A 490 11.58 33.11 23.10
CA ALA A 490 12.17 33.00 24.42
C ALA A 490 13.69 32.75 24.35
N PRO A 491 14.48 33.12 25.37
CA PRO A 491 15.93 32.95 25.32
C PRO A 491 16.33 31.51 25.10
N VAL A 492 17.43 31.28 24.41
CA VAL A 492 18.00 30.02 23.90
C VAL A 492 18.11 28.86 24.96
N ASN A 493 17.90 29.14 26.25
CA ASN A 493 17.99 28.16 27.33
C ASN A 493 16.65 27.77 27.96
N ALA A 494 15.51 28.16 27.36
CA ALA A 494 14.21 27.74 27.87
C ALA A 494 13.89 26.29 27.46
N SER A 495 13.49 25.45 28.40
CA SER A 495 13.05 24.10 28.10
C SER A 495 11.77 24.13 27.26
N VAL A 496 11.44 23.06 26.53
CA VAL A 496 10.20 22.93 25.72
C VAL A 496 8.94 23.21 26.55
N ARG A 497 8.99 23.04 27.88
CA ARG A 497 7.91 23.34 28.84
C ARG A 497 7.70 24.85 29.09
N ASP A 498 8.68 25.68 28.76
CA ASP A 498 8.66 27.12 29.00
C ASP A 498 8.31 27.93 27.75
N VAL A 499 7.77 27.26 26.69
CA VAL A 499 7.24 27.97 25.52
C VAL A 499 5.96 28.68 25.99
N PRO A 500 5.90 30.03 25.93
CA PRO A 500 4.69 30.75 26.24
C PRO A 500 3.53 30.25 25.37
N GLU A 501 2.34 30.16 25.89
CA GLU A 501 1.15 30.01 25.04
C GLU A 501 1.19 31.05 23.94
N PRO A 502 1.07 30.64 22.65
CA PRO A 502 1.15 31.59 21.56
C PRO A 502 0.02 32.62 21.72
N ASP A 503 0.34 33.90 21.61
CA ASP A 503 -0.64 35.00 21.59
C ASP A 503 -1.65 34.87 20.43
N THR A 504 -1.46 33.88 19.59
CA THR A 504 -2.29 33.53 18.44
C THR A 504 -3.14 32.30 18.74
N ALA A 505 -3.99 32.36 19.77
CA ALA A 505 -5.01 31.34 19.99
C ALA A 505 -5.91 31.23 18.75
N LEU A 506 -6.11 30.01 18.28
CA LEU A 506 -7.03 29.75 17.16
C LEU A 506 -8.43 30.32 17.47
N PRO A 507 -9.10 30.95 16.50
CA PRO A 507 -10.45 31.44 16.71
C PRO A 507 -11.40 30.33 17.15
N ALA A 508 -12.30 30.63 18.10
CA ALA A 508 -13.24 29.65 18.66
C ALA A 508 -14.09 28.94 17.56
N ALA A 509 -14.33 29.61 16.43
CA ALA A 509 -15.04 29.02 15.30
C ALA A 509 -14.33 27.83 14.68
N VAL A 510 -13.02 27.78 14.71
CA VAL A 510 -12.23 26.68 14.13
C VAL A 510 -11.57 25.79 15.18
N THR A 511 -11.72 26.10 16.45
CA THR A 511 -11.14 25.33 17.56
C THR A 511 -12.01 24.15 17.93
N ARG A 512 -11.39 22.96 18.05
CA ARG A 512 -12.06 21.73 18.48
C ARG A 512 -12.70 21.86 19.86
N GLN A 513 -13.95 21.41 19.97
CA GLN A 513 -14.70 21.41 21.22
C GLN A 513 -14.92 19.98 21.77
N THR A 514 -14.83 18.97 20.93
CA THR A 514 -15.10 17.58 21.27
C THR A 514 -13.84 16.86 21.81
N GLN A 515 -14.05 15.93 22.73
CA GLN A 515 -13.00 15.00 23.18
C GLN A 515 -12.73 13.96 22.09
N TYR A 516 -11.54 13.36 22.12
CA TYR A 516 -11.10 12.32 21.20
C TYR A 516 -10.19 11.32 21.91
N LEU A 517 -9.97 10.15 21.34
CA LEU A 517 -9.10 9.09 21.86
C LEU A 517 -9.42 8.72 23.32
N GLN A 518 -10.73 8.58 23.61
CA GLN A 518 -11.22 8.26 24.95
C GLN A 518 -11.08 6.79 25.30
N HIS A 519 -10.90 5.89 24.31
CA HIS A 519 -10.74 4.48 24.57
C HIS A 519 -9.44 4.20 25.34
N PRO A 520 -9.46 3.30 26.37
CA PRO A 520 -8.32 3.03 27.24
C PRO A 520 -7.02 2.67 26.53
N ILE A 521 -7.10 2.08 25.33
CA ILE A 521 -5.91 1.72 24.54
C ILE A 521 -4.97 2.92 24.34
N PHE A 522 -5.51 4.13 24.22
CA PHE A 522 -4.74 5.35 24.05
C PHE A 522 -4.20 5.93 25.36
N HIS A 523 -4.39 5.24 26.50
CA HIS A 523 -3.99 5.73 27.82
C HIS A 523 -3.04 4.78 28.57
N VAL A 524 -2.97 3.50 28.20
CA VAL A 524 -2.27 2.48 29.00
C VAL A 524 -0.85 2.16 28.54
N HIS A 525 -0.53 2.29 27.24
CA HIS A 525 0.77 1.85 26.68
C HIS A 525 1.72 3.03 26.39
N ARG A 526 1.84 3.97 27.31
CA ARG A 526 2.59 5.21 27.19
C ARG A 526 4.05 5.14 27.67
N SER A 527 4.47 4.04 28.26
CA SER A 527 5.88 3.83 28.64
C SER A 527 6.55 2.88 27.66
N GLU A 528 7.87 3.05 27.50
CA GLU A 528 8.72 2.20 26.65
C GLU A 528 8.46 0.70 26.90
N THR A 529 8.51 0.29 28.18
CA THR A 529 8.31 -1.11 28.56
C THR A 529 6.89 -1.59 28.28
N SER A 530 5.86 -0.77 28.54
CA SER A 530 4.47 -1.16 28.30
C SER A 530 4.20 -1.30 26.80
N MET A 531 4.69 -0.37 25.98
CA MET A 531 4.56 -0.44 24.54
C MET A 531 5.29 -1.67 23.96
N LEU A 532 6.53 -1.93 24.38
CA LEU A 532 7.28 -3.11 23.95
C LEU A 532 6.51 -4.41 24.23
N ARG A 533 5.94 -4.55 25.42
CA ARG A 533 5.17 -5.73 25.82
C ARG A 533 3.85 -5.84 25.04
N TYR A 534 3.20 -4.73 24.79
CA TYR A 534 1.98 -4.70 23.98
C TYR A 534 2.26 -5.15 22.54
N LEU A 535 3.28 -4.59 21.87
CA LEU A 535 3.68 -5.00 20.54
C LEU A 535 4.01 -6.50 20.46
N ARG A 536 4.72 -7.02 21.48
CA ARG A 536 5.01 -8.45 21.57
C ARG A 536 3.74 -9.27 21.74
N SER A 537 2.82 -8.85 22.59
CA SER A 537 1.56 -9.57 22.82
C SER A 537 0.66 -9.63 21.57
N LEU A 538 0.76 -8.62 20.69
CA LEU A 538 0.06 -8.63 19.41
C LEU A 538 0.72 -9.60 18.42
N SER A 539 2.04 -9.50 18.22
CA SER A 539 2.74 -10.36 17.28
C SER A 539 2.70 -11.84 17.66
N ASP A 540 2.58 -12.17 18.94
CA ASP A 540 2.43 -13.56 19.40
C ASP A 540 1.12 -14.21 19.00
N LYS A 541 0.09 -13.41 18.68
CA LYS A 541 -1.22 -13.89 18.20
C LYS A 541 -1.21 -14.27 16.72
N ASP A 542 -0.18 -13.91 15.97
CA ASP A 542 -0.16 -13.94 14.51
C ASP A 542 0.81 -14.98 13.94
N LEU A 543 0.54 -15.42 12.72
CA LEU A 543 1.49 -16.12 11.87
C LEU A 543 2.05 -15.19 10.79
N ALA A 544 3.39 -15.24 10.62
CA ALA A 544 4.14 -14.53 9.60
C ALA A 544 5.33 -15.43 9.16
N LEU A 545 6.10 -15.03 8.14
CA LEU A 545 7.20 -15.84 7.61
C LEU A 545 8.33 -16.11 8.61
N ASP A 546 8.40 -15.35 9.69
CA ASP A 546 9.35 -15.60 10.78
C ASP A 546 9.01 -16.84 11.63
N ARG A 547 7.84 -17.45 11.39
CA ARG A 547 7.37 -18.66 12.08
C ARG A 547 7.16 -19.86 11.18
N THR A 548 6.72 -19.65 9.93
CA THR A 548 6.31 -20.73 9.02
C THR A 548 6.20 -20.20 7.61
N MET A 549 6.30 -21.07 6.61
CA MET A 549 5.95 -20.69 5.24
C MET A 549 4.48 -20.26 5.12
N ILE A 550 4.21 -19.41 4.15
CA ILE A 550 2.86 -18.95 3.82
C ILE A 550 2.58 -19.33 2.36
N PRO A 551 2.02 -20.52 2.08
CA PRO A 551 1.90 -21.08 0.74
C PRO A 551 0.71 -20.49 -0.04
N LEU A 552 0.66 -19.18 -0.15
CA LEU A 552 -0.45 -18.46 -0.78
C LEU A 552 -0.30 -18.37 -2.29
N GLY A 553 -1.09 -19.10 -3.02
CA GLY A 553 -1.21 -18.95 -4.47
C GLY A 553 -1.78 -17.58 -4.87
N SER A 554 -1.35 -17.10 -6.02
CA SER A 554 -1.65 -15.75 -6.55
C SER A 554 -0.99 -14.60 -5.75
N CYS A 555 -0.22 -14.91 -4.71
CA CYS A 555 0.48 -13.92 -3.91
C CYS A 555 1.78 -14.48 -3.36
N THR A 556 2.87 -14.26 -4.07
CA THR A 556 4.21 -14.74 -3.69
C THR A 556 4.60 -14.24 -2.29
N MET A 557 4.72 -15.16 -1.35
CA MET A 557 5.17 -14.88 0.02
C MET A 557 6.60 -15.39 0.19
N LYS A 558 7.53 -14.84 -0.59
CA LYS A 558 8.95 -15.19 -0.45
C LYS A 558 9.62 -14.42 0.69
N LEU A 559 10.74 -14.96 1.13
CA LEU A 559 11.57 -14.34 2.16
C LEU A 559 11.97 -12.91 1.78
N ASN A 560 11.91 -12.02 2.77
CA ASN A 560 12.50 -10.69 2.73
C ASN A 560 13.77 -10.74 3.58
N ALA A 561 14.93 -10.69 2.96
CA ALA A 561 16.20 -10.75 3.69
C ALA A 561 16.42 -9.48 4.52
N THR A 562 17.06 -9.63 5.68
CA THR A 562 17.30 -8.52 6.60
C THR A 562 18.19 -7.44 5.96
N ALA A 563 19.18 -7.85 5.15
CA ALA A 563 20.05 -6.91 4.42
C ALA A 563 19.28 -6.04 3.42
N GLU A 564 18.20 -6.56 2.82
CA GLU A 564 17.33 -5.80 1.91
C GLU A 564 16.54 -4.72 2.67
N MET A 565 16.14 -5.01 3.91
CA MET A 565 15.32 -4.13 4.74
C MET A 565 16.12 -3.02 5.43
N GLU A 566 17.43 -3.18 5.62
CA GLU A 566 18.22 -2.29 6.48
C GLU A 566 18.22 -0.82 6.02
N ALA A 567 18.29 -0.60 4.71
CA ALA A 567 18.49 0.72 4.14
C ALA A 567 17.29 1.68 4.31
N ILE A 568 16.07 1.15 4.40
CA ILE A 568 14.85 1.99 4.42
C ILE A 568 14.78 2.93 5.63
N SER A 569 15.45 2.55 6.74
CA SER A 569 15.47 3.36 7.98
C SER A 569 16.63 4.36 8.05
N TRP A 570 17.51 4.40 7.03
CA TRP A 570 18.61 5.36 7.05
C TRP A 570 18.14 6.76 6.70
N PRO A 571 18.61 7.80 7.42
CA PRO A 571 18.15 9.17 7.18
C PRO A 571 18.29 9.64 5.72
N GLY A 572 19.35 9.19 5.01
CA GLY A 572 19.55 9.51 3.60
C GLY A 572 18.46 8.97 2.66
N PHE A 573 17.63 8.02 3.10
CA PHE A 573 16.43 7.56 2.40
C PHE A 573 15.15 7.95 3.15
N ALA A 574 15.12 7.78 4.47
CA ALA A 574 13.90 7.99 5.26
C ALA A 574 13.46 9.46 5.35
N ASP A 575 14.42 10.40 5.42
CA ASP A 575 14.13 11.79 5.79
C ASP A 575 14.17 12.78 4.59
N ILE A 576 14.04 12.27 3.37
CA ILE A 576 13.99 13.10 2.16
C ILE A 576 12.54 13.40 1.79
N HIS A 577 12.22 14.67 1.60
CA HIS A 577 10.89 15.11 1.17
C HIS A 577 10.72 14.92 -0.36
N PRO A 578 9.53 14.50 -0.87
CA PRO A 578 9.34 14.20 -2.30
C PRO A 578 9.52 15.40 -3.25
N TYR A 579 9.41 16.61 -2.74
CA TYR A 579 9.50 17.84 -3.52
C TYR A 579 10.75 18.66 -3.23
N VAL A 580 11.83 18.03 -2.74
CA VAL A 580 13.13 18.71 -2.65
C VAL A 580 13.69 19.02 -4.04
N PRO A 581 14.56 20.04 -4.18
CA PRO A 581 15.29 20.25 -5.41
C PRO A 581 16.04 18.98 -5.87
N ALA A 582 16.05 18.70 -7.16
CA ALA A 582 16.60 17.47 -7.73
C ALA A 582 18.06 17.19 -7.33
N ASP A 583 18.88 18.24 -7.18
CA ASP A 583 20.27 18.13 -6.75
C ASP A 583 20.42 17.63 -5.29
N GLN A 584 19.36 17.67 -4.50
CA GLN A 584 19.33 17.16 -3.14
C GLN A 584 18.90 15.70 -3.05
N ALA A 585 18.34 15.11 -4.11
CA ALA A 585 17.85 13.72 -4.16
C ALA A 585 18.59 12.87 -5.20
N ARG A 586 19.87 13.16 -5.46
CA ARG A 586 20.67 12.46 -6.49
C ARG A 586 20.77 10.95 -6.25
N GLY A 587 20.85 10.54 -5.01
CA GLY A 587 20.89 9.12 -4.66
C GLY A 587 19.59 8.41 -5.00
N TYR A 588 18.45 9.04 -4.76
CA TYR A 588 17.15 8.51 -5.20
C TYR A 588 17.01 8.52 -6.73
N ALA A 589 17.44 9.59 -7.39
CA ALA A 589 17.38 9.66 -8.85
C ALA A 589 18.18 8.52 -9.51
N GLU A 590 19.39 8.22 -9.00
CA GLU A 590 20.20 7.10 -9.48
C GLU A 590 19.58 5.74 -9.15
N LEU A 591 19.06 5.56 -7.94
CA LEU A 591 18.40 4.33 -7.52
C LEU A 591 17.17 4.04 -8.38
N VAL A 592 16.29 5.04 -8.55
CA VAL A 592 15.04 4.90 -9.31
C VAL A 592 15.32 4.60 -10.77
N SER A 593 16.16 5.43 -11.43
CA SER A 593 16.47 5.23 -12.85
C SER A 593 17.14 3.89 -13.13
N THR A 594 18.01 3.42 -12.23
CA THR A 594 18.65 2.10 -12.35
C THR A 594 17.62 0.98 -12.16
N LEU A 595 16.75 1.08 -11.16
CA LEU A 595 15.71 0.08 -10.91
C LEU A 595 14.73 0.00 -12.08
N GLU A 596 14.26 1.13 -12.60
CA GLU A 596 13.38 1.18 -13.78
C GLU A 596 14.03 0.54 -15.01
N ALA A 597 15.31 0.83 -15.26
CA ALA A 597 16.06 0.21 -16.36
C ALA A 597 16.22 -1.31 -16.18
N GLN A 598 16.51 -1.77 -14.96
CA GLN A 598 16.60 -3.21 -14.65
C GLN A 598 15.25 -3.92 -14.81
N LEU A 599 14.16 -3.31 -14.37
CA LEU A 599 12.82 -3.86 -14.55
C LEU A 599 12.41 -3.89 -16.03
N ALA A 600 12.80 -2.88 -16.83
CA ALA A 600 12.59 -2.88 -18.28
C ALA A 600 13.34 -4.02 -18.96
N GLU A 601 14.61 -4.25 -18.61
CA GLU A 601 15.38 -5.40 -19.11
C GLU A 601 14.75 -6.75 -18.74
N ILE A 602 14.32 -6.90 -17.48
CA ILE A 602 13.69 -8.14 -17.00
C ILE A 602 12.40 -8.46 -17.75
N THR A 603 11.62 -7.45 -18.06
CA THR A 603 10.29 -7.60 -18.66
C THR A 603 10.27 -7.49 -20.18
N GLY A 604 11.34 -6.94 -20.79
CA GLY A 604 11.45 -6.73 -22.23
C GLY A 604 10.67 -5.51 -22.75
N TYR A 605 10.27 -4.60 -21.88
CA TYR A 605 9.60 -3.35 -22.26
C TYR A 605 10.58 -2.20 -22.48
N ALA A 606 10.09 -1.13 -23.12
CA ALA A 606 10.88 0.05 -23.44
C ALA A 606 11.11 0.98 -22.24
N ALA A 607 10.14 1.11 -21.37
CA ALA A 607 10.22 1.96 -20.19
C ALA A 607 9.35 1.45 -19.04
N VAL A 608 9.72 1.85 -17.83
CA VAL A 608 9.00 1.55 -16.57
C VAL A 608 8.80 2.85 -15.80
N SER A 609 7.68 2.98 -15.09
CA SER A 609 7.46 4.02 -14.09
C SER A 609 7.14 3.40 -12.75
N VAL A 610 7.85 3.80 -11.69
CA VAL A 610 7.59 3.37 -10.31
C VAL A 610 6.58 4.23 -9.58
N GLN A 611 5.95 5.20 -10.24
CA GLN A 611 4.99 6.10 -9.61
C GLN A 611 3.78 5.36 -9.00
N PRO A 612 3.20 4.29 -9.60
CA PRO A 612 2.06 3.62 -8.99
C PRO A 612 2.40 3.04 -7.62
N ASN A 613 1.70 3.49 -6.58
CA ASN A 613 1.92 3.12 -5.18
C ASN A 613 1.16 1.86 -4.74
N ALA A 614 0.65 1.07 -5.67
CA ALA A 614 0.10 -0.27 -5.49
C ALA A 614 -0.04 -0.96 -6.85
N GLY A 615 -0.16 -2.30 -6.89
CA GLY A 615 -0.43 -3.04 -8.13
C GLY A 615 -1.69 -2.56 -8.83
N SER A 616 -2.76 -2.31 -8.08
CA SER A 616 -4.01 -1.76 -8.63
C SER A 616 -3.85 -0.36 -9.25
N GLN A 617 -2.90 0.45 -8.78
CA GLN A 617 -2.57 1.72 -9.41
C GLN A 617 -1.71 1.52 -10.66
N GLY A 618 -0.86 0.48 -10.68
CA GLY A 618 -0.15 0.06 -11.90
C GLY A 618 -1.12 -0.42 -12.98
N GLU A 619 -2.13 -1.22 -12.61
CA GLU A 619 -3.21 -1.60 -13.51
C GLU A 619 -3.92 -0.37 -14.09
N PHE A 620 -4.30 0.55 -13.23
CA PHE A 620 -4.99 1.77 -13.63
C PHE A 620 -4.12 2.65 -14.53
N ALA A 621 -2.85 2.85 -14.21
CA ALA A 621 -1.91 3.61 -15.01
C ALA A 621 -1.73 3.00 -16.42
N GLY A 622 -1.59 1.67 -16.49
CA GLY A 622 -1.48 0.96 -17.76
C GLY A 622 -2.72 1.11 -18.65
N LEU A 623 -3.91 1.01 -18.06
CA LEU A 623 -5.16 1.21 -18.79
C LEU A 623 -5.35 2.67 -19.23
N LEU A 624 -4.90 3.65 -18.41
CA LEU A 624 -4.89 5.04 -18.82
C LEU A 624 -3.91 5.31 -19.96
N ALA A 625 -2.74 4.63 -19.98
CA ALA A 625 -1.79 4.71 -21.08
C ALA A 625 -2.41 4.19 -22.38
N ILE A 626 -3.10 3.04 -22.36
CA ILE A 626 -3.84 2.50 -23.50
C ILE A 626 -4.91 3.50 -23.99
N LYS A 627 -5.70 4.05 -23.07
CA LYS A 627 -6.72 5.07 -23.43
C LYS A 627 -6.08 6.33 -24.01
N GLY A 628 -4.98 6.79 -23.44
CA GLY A 628 -4.20 7.93 -23.93
C GLY A 628 -3.71 7.72 -25.35
N TYR A 629 -3.18 6.54 -25.63
CA TYR A 629 -2.74 6.14 -26.96
C TYR A 629 -3.90 6.16 -27.99
N HIS A 630 -5.02 5.51 -27.70
CA HIS A 630 -6.17 5.52 -28.60
C HIS A 630 -6.73 6.93 -28.81
N ARG A 631 -6.83 7.73 -27.73
CA ARG A 631 -7.28 9.13 -27.80
C ARG A 631 -6.36 9.97 -28.70
N SER A 632 -5.03 9.80 -28.60
CA SER A 632 -4.06 10.53 -29.43
C SER A 632 -4.22 10.24 -30.94
N ARG A 633 -4.88 9.14 -31.27
CA ARG A 633 -5.16 8.70 -32.65
C ARG A 633 -6.59 9.03 -33.11
N GLY A 634 -7.41 9.69 -32.26
CA GLY A 634 -8.82 9.97 -32.54
C GLY A 634 -9.71 8.73 -32.46
N GLU A 635 -9.33 7.74 -31.65
CA GLU A 635 -10.00 6.44 -31.52
C GLU A 635 -10.72 6.31 -30.16
N GLU A 636 -11.32 7.38 -29.64
CA GLU A 636 -12.05 7.40 -28.36
C GLU A 636 -13.22 6.42 -28.28
N HIS A 637 -13.68 5.94 -29.44
CA HIS A 637 -14.71 4.90 -29.54
C HIS A 637 -14.24 3.51 -29.07
N ARG A 638 -12.93 3.31 -28.89
CA ARG A 638 -12.36 2.09 -28.31
C ARG A 638 -12.49 2.12 -26.80
N ASP A 639 -13.62 1.63 -26.31
CA ASP A 639 -14.00 1.68 -24.90
C ASP A 639 -14.23 0.29 -24.26
N ILE A 640 -13.98 -0.81 -25.02
CA ILE A 640 -14.09 -2.18 -24.54
C ILE A 640 -12.72 -2.75 -24.18
N VAL A 641 -12.62 -3.37 -23.00
CA VAL A 641 -11.52 -4.25 -22.66
C VAL A 641 -12.03 -5.68 -22.52
N LEU A 642 -11.32 -6.60 -23.17
CA LEU A 642 -11.57 -8.04 -23.06
C LEU A 642 -10.86 -8.56 -21.79
N ILE A 643 -11.53 -9.40 -21.01
CA ILE A 643 -10.96 -9.97 -19.78
C ILE A 643 -11.34 -11.44 -19.71
N PRO A 644 -10.38 -12.39 -19.63
CA PRO A 644 -10.67 -13.79 -19.43
C PRO A 644 -11.44 -14.05 -18.12
N ALA A 645 -12.32 -15.04 -18.11
CA ALA A 645 -13.13 -15.40 -16.95
C ALA A 645 -12.28 -15.76 -15.74
N SER A 646 -11.07 -16.27 -15.97
CA SER A 646 -10.07 -16.63 -14.96
C SER A 646 -9.32 -15.44 -14.36
N ALA A 647 -9.35 -14.25 -14.99
CA ALA A 647 -8.55 -13.09 -14.58
C ALA A 647 -8.85 -12.66 -13.14
N HIS A 648 -7.86 -12.08 -12.49
CA HIS A 648 -8.01 -11.54 -11.14
C HIS A 648 -9.12 -10.47 -11.08
N GLY A 649 -9.86 -10.40 -9.97
CA GLY A 649 -10.98 -9.46 -9.82
C GLY A 649 -10.60 -7.99 -9.92
N THR A 650 -9.34 -7.65 -9.61
CA THR A 650 -8.80 -6.28 -9.75
C THR A 650 -8.76 -5.81 -11.20
N ASN A 651 -8.54 -6.69 -12.18
CA ASN A 651 -8.50 -6.31 -13.60
C ASN A 651 -9.83 -5.69 -14.04
N ALA A 652 -10.95 -6.35 -13.74
CA ALA A 652 -12.27 -5.83 -14.05
C ALA A 652 -12.60 -4.54 -13.28
N ALA A 653 -12.20 -4.44 -12.01
CA ALA A 653 -12.39 -3.23 -11.21
C ALA A 653 -11.57 -2.06 -11.74
N SER A 654 -10.32 -2.28 -12.14
CA SER A 654 -9.43 -1.26 -12.73
C SER A 654 -9.94 -0.79 -14.09
N ALA A 655 -10.47 -1.71 -14.92
CA ALA A 655 -11.09 -1.38 -16.20
C ALA A 655 -12.32 -0.46 -16.00
N ALA A 656 -13.20 -0.80 -15.06
CA ALA A 656 -14.35 0.05 -14.74
C ALA A 656 -13.93 1.43 -14.20
N LEU A 657 -12.88 1.50 -13.37
CA LEU A 657 -12.33 2.75 -12.86
C LEU A 657 -11.70 3.61 -13.97
N ALA A 658 -11.12 2.97 -14.99
CA ALA A 658 -10.63 3.65 -16.20
C ALA A 658 -11.76 4.06 -17.16
N GLY A 659 -13.02 3.77 -16.84
CA GLY A 659 -14.17 4.07 -17.71
C GLY A 659 -14.27 3.17 -18.94
N LEU A 660 -13.71 1.95 -18.85
CA LEU A 660 -13.79 0.93 -19.89
C LEU A 660 -14.92 -0.06 -19.60
N ARG A 661 -15.56 -0.56 -20.64
CA ARG A 661 -16.58 -1.60 -20.56
C ARG A 661 -15.90 -2.98 -20.63
N VAL A 662 -16.21 -3.84 -19.67
CA VAL A 662 -15.66 -5.19 -19.61
C VAL A 662 -16.48 -6.15 -20.47
N VAL A 663 -15.82 -6.90 -21.36
CA VAL A 663 -16.38 -8.05 -22.07
C VAL A 663 -15.58 -9.29 -21.69
N VAL A 664 -16.26 -10.27 -21.14
CA VAL A 664 -15.62 -11.49 -20.63
C VAL A 664 -15.36 -12.46 -21.77
N VAL A 665 -14.13 -13.01 -21.84
CA VAL A 665 -13.74 -14.11 -22.71
C VAL A 665 -13.78 -15.41 -21.93
N ALA A 666 -14.36 -16.46 -22.49
CA ALA A 666 -14.48 -17.74 -21.84
C ALA A 666 -13.11 -18.43 -21.66
N THR A 667 -13.03 -19.25 -20.61
CA THR A 667 -11.88 -20.14 -20.33
C THR A 667 -12.27 -21.57 -20.74
N ALA A 668 -11.37 -22.29 -21.36
CA ALA A 668 -11.54 -23.69 -21.74
C ALA A 668 -11.40 -24.62 -20.52
N ASP A 669 -11.75 -25.91 -20.69
CA ASP A 669 -11.73 -26.89 -19.59
C ASP A 669 -10.32 -27.19 -19.07
N ASP A 670 -9.28 -26.93 -19.85
CA ASP A 670 -7.86 -27.05 -19.48
C ASP A 670 -7.31 -25.79 -18.76
N GLY A 671 -8.14 -24.76 -18.63
CA GLY A 671 -7.77 -23.51 -17.97
C GLY A 671 -7.20 -22.44 -18.89
N GLU A 672 -7.01 -22.71 -20.19
CA GLU A 672 -6.52 -21.73 -21.18
C GLU A 672 -7.65 -20.80 -21.68
N ILE A 673 -7.27 -19.67 -22.28
CA ILE A 673 -8.20 -18.75 -22.94
C ILE A 673 -8.81 -19.45 -24.15
N GLN A 674 -10.15 -19.46 -24.23
CA GLN A 674 -10.85 -20.09 -25.36
C GLN A 674 -10.73 -19.23 -26.63
N LEU A 675 -9.81 -19.60 -27.55
CA LEU A 675 -9.51 -18.82 -28.76
C LEU A 675 -10.73 -18.60 -29.65
N ASP A 676 -11.64 -19.58 -29.78
CA ASP A 676 -12.85 -19.44 -30.59
C ASP A 676 -13.82 -18.39 -30.02
N ASP A 677 -13.95 -18.31 -28.67
CA ASP A 677 -14.73 -17.25 -28.06
C ASP A 677 -14.06 -15.89 -28.22
N LEU A 678 -12.72 -15.85 -28.08
CA LEU A 678 -11.96 -14.61 -28.34
C LEU A 678 -12.19 -14.09 -29.76
N ARG A 679 -12.08 -14.96 -30.80
CA ARG A 679 -12.37 -14.60 -32.19
C ARG A 679 -13.81 -14.09 -32.37
N ALA A 680 -14.79 -14.77 -31.76
CA ALA A 680 -16.19 -14.35 -31.83
C ALA A 680 -16.41 -12.97 -31.18
N LYS A 681 -15.75 -12.68 -30.04
CA LYS A 681 -15.80 -11.35 -29.35
C LYS A 681 -15.13 -10.27 -30.20
N LEU A 682 -13.99 -10.56 -30.82
CA LEU A 682 -13.31 -9.64 -31.73
C LEU A 682 -14.12 -9.38 -33.02
N GLU A 683 -14.78 -10.38 -33.57
CA GLU A 683 -15.70 -10.20 -34.72
C GLU A 683 -16.89 -9.30 -34.30
N GLN A 684 -17.43 -9.48 -33.12
CA GLN A 684 -18.58 -8.71 -32.63
C GLN A 684 -18.21 -7.27 -32.23
N HIS A 685 -17.05 -7.04 -31.62
CA HIS A 685 -16.69 -5.80 -30.94
C HIS A 685 -15.39 -5.14 -31.47
N GLY A 686 -14.66 -5.77 -32.39
CA GLY A 686 -13.31 -5.39 -32.80
C GLY A 686 -13.04 -3.88 -32.92
N PRO A 687 -13.87 -3.10 -33.63
CA PRO A 687 -13.65 -1.65 -33.75
C PRO A 687 -13.72 -0.89 -32.45
N GLN A 688 -14.36 -1.45 -31.40
CA GLN A 688 -14.52 -0.82 -30.08
C GLN A 688 -13.53 -1.37 -29.05
N VAL A 689 -12.76 -2.42 -29.38
CA VAL A 689 -11.82 -3.04 -28.45
C VAL A 689 -10.62 -2.12 -28.26
N ALA A 690 -10.42 -1.63 -27.04
CA ALA A 690 -9.23 -0.91 -26.62
C ALA A 690 -8.07 -1.87 -26.36
N GLY A 691 -8.37 -3.05 -25.82
CA GLY A 691 -7.36 -4.07 -25.55
C GLY A 691 -7.91 -5.28 -24.82
N ILE A 692 -7.00 -6.17 -24.43
CA ILE A 692 -7.25 -7.33 -23.57
C ILE A 692 -6.38 -7.24 -22.31
N MET A 693 -6.88 -7.72 -21.16
CA MET A 693 -6.07 -7.92 -19.95
C MET A 693 -5.96 -9.41 -19.68
N ILE A 694 -4.76 -9.96 -19.73
CA ILE A 694 -4.48 -11.37 -19.45
C ILE A 694 -3.47 -11.49 -18.32
N THR A 695 -3.64 -12.47 -17.43
CA THR A 695 -2.67 -12.82 -16.39
C THR A 695 -1.74 -13.90 -16.93
N TYR A 696 -0.41 -13.71 -16.80
CA TYR A 696 0.54 -14.69 -17.30
C TYR A 696 1.74 -14.88 -16.35
N PRO A 697 2.09 -16.15 -15.95
CA PRO A 697 1.30 -17.37 -16.18
C PRO A 697 -0.13 -17.24 -15.66
N SER A 698 -1.06 -18.06 -16.18
CA SER A 698 -2.49 -17.91 -15.87
C SER A 698 -2.77 -18.12 -14.37
N THR A 699 -3.87 -17.55 -13.87
CA THR A 699 -4.34 -17.77 -12.49
C THR A 699 -4.69 -19.23 -12.19
N HIS A 700 -4.67 -20.11 -13.19
CA HIS A 700 -4.81 -21.56 -13.03
C HIS A 700 -3.47 -22.25 -12.68
N GLY A 701 -2.37 -21.49 -12.56
CA GLY A 701 -1.04 -22.02 -12.26
C GLY A 701 -0.35 -22.67 -13.44
N VAL A 702 -0.76 -22.35 -14.67
CA VAL A 702 -0.21 -22.95 -15.90
C VAL A 702 0.30 -21.88 -16.88
N TYR A 703 1.30 -22.27 -17.69
CA TYR A 703 1.70 -21.49 -18.86
C TYR A 703 0.76 -21.80 -20.02
N GLU A 704 0.06 -20.79 -20.53
CA GLU A 704 -0.79 -20.94 -21.72
C GLU A 704 0.07 -21.04 -22.99
N GLU A 705 -0.13 -22.11 -23.77
CA GLU A 705 0.64 -22.39 -25.00
C GLU A 705 0.37 -21.34 -26.08
N HIS A 706 -0.87 -20.82 -26.14
CA HIS A 706 -1.39 -19.96 -27.19
C HIS A 706 -1.36 -18.46 -26.88
N VAL A 707 -0.58 -18.03 -25.88
CA VAL A 707 -0.57 -16.63 -25.48
C VAL A 707 -0.18 -15.66 -26.61
N ARG A 708 0.75 -16.07 -27.50
CA ARG A 708 1.11 -15.26 -28.68
C ARG A 708 -0.06 -15.13 -29.66
N ASP A 709 -0.79 -16.22 -29.92
CA ASP A 709 -1.98 -16.20 -30.78
C ASP A 709 -3.04 -15.24 -30.23
N VAL A 710 -3.20 -15.19 -28.89
CA VAL A 710 -4.08 -14.23 -28.22
C VAL A 710 -3.62 -12.79 -28.48
N CYS A 711 -2.32 -12.52 -28.32
CA CYS A 711 -1.74 -11.19 -28.55
C CYS A 711 -1.95 -10.74 -30.01
N ASP A 712 -1.59 -11.60 -30.98
CA ASP A 712 -1.70 -11.32 -32.41
C ASP A 712 -3.14 -11.02 -32.83
N LEU A 713 -4.12 -11.82 -32.37
CA LEU A 713 -5.54 -11.61 -32.64
C LEU A 713 -6.04 -10.23 -32.15
N VAL A 714 -5.58 -9.78 -31.00
CA VAL A 714 -5.99 -8.48 -30.45
C VAL A 714 -5.31 -7.33 -31.19
N HIS A 715 -4.01 -7.47 -31.51
CA HIS A 715 -3.28 -6.49 -32.32
C HIS A 715 -3.88 -6.36 -33.75
N ASP A 716 -4.25 -7.46 -34.39
CA ASP A 716 -4.89 -7.45 -35.70
C ASP A 716 -6.24 -6.69 -35.66
N ALA A 717 -6.93 -6.69 -34.53
CA ALA A 717 -8.15 -5.90 -34.32
C ALA A 717 -7.87 -4.43 -33.94
N GLY A 718 -6.58 -4.03 -33.77
CA GLY A 718 -6.14 -2.69 -33.41
C GLY A 718 -6.21 -2.40 -31.91
N GLY A 719 -6.43 -3.41 -31.06
CA GLY A 719 -6.37 -3.32 -29.60
C GLY A 719 -4.95 -3.46 -29.06
N GLN A 720 -4.77 -3.17 -27.77
CA GLN A 720 -3.51 -3.31 -27.04
C GLN A 720 -3.56 -4.53 -26.10
N VAL A 721 -2.40 -5.12 -25.82
CA VAL A 721 -2.29 -6.27 -24.92
C VAL A 721 -1.71 -5.85 -23.58
N TYR A 722 -2.53 -5.99 -22.56
CA TYR A 722 -2.13 -5.80 -21.16
C TYR A 722 -1.84 -7.16 -20.54
N ILE A 723 -0.58 -7.41 -20.16
CA ILE A 723 -0.16 -8.60 -19.43
C ILE A 723 -0.14 -8.25 -17.93
N ASP A 724 -1.03 -8.87 -17.15
CA ASP A 724 -0.95 -8.80 -15.69
C ASP A 724 0.32 -9.55 -15.22
N GLY A 725 1.36 -8.78 -14.97
CA GLY A 725 2.66 -9.22 -14.50
C GLY A 725 2.83 -9.06 -12.99
N ALA A 726 1.74 -9.01 -12.24
CA ALA A 726 1.77 -8.91 -10.78
C ALA A 726 2.68 -9.97 -10.14
N ASN A 727 2.73 -11.16 -10.71
CA ASN A 727 3.62 -12.24 -10.33
C ASN A 727 4.48 -12.65 -11.52
N LEU A 728 5.79 -12.40 -11.44
CA LEU A 728 6.79 -12.81 -12.43
C LEU A 728 7.66 -13.98 -11.96
N ASN A 729 7.28 -14.67 -10.87
CA ASN A 729 8.12 -15.68 -10.20
C ASN A 729 8.50 -16.86 -11.11
N ALA A 730 7.70 -17.12 -12.15
CA ALA A 730 7.98 -18.15 -13.16
C ALA A 730 8.46 -17.58 -14.50
N LEU A 731 8.80 -16.29 -14.59
CA LEU A 731 9.15 -15.64 -15.86
C LEU A 731 10.55 -15.02 -15.87
N VAL A 732 11.04 -14.49 -14.74
CA VAL A 732 12.32 -13.77 -14.71
C VAL A 732 13.46 -14.64 -15.25
N GLY A 733 14.14 -14.18 -16.30
CA GLY A 733 15.19 -14.92 -16.99
C GLY A 733 14.72 -16.09 -17.87
N LEU A 734 13.43 -16.41 -17.87
CA LEU A 734 12.84 -17.50 -18.66
C LEU A 734 12.01 -17.00 -19.84
N ALA A 735 11.22 -15.96 -19.64
CA ALA A 735 10.40 -15.33 -20.67
C ALA A 735 10.17 -13.85 -20.33
N ARG A 736 9.93 -13.02 -21.36
CA ARG A 736 9.75 -11.57 -21.22
C ARG A 736 8.40 -11.13 -21.80
N PRO A 737 7.49 -10.60 -20.99
CA PRO A 737 6.15 -10.18 -21.46
C PRO A 737 6.18 -9.25 -22.67
N GLY A 738 7.08 -8.27 -22.70
CA GLY A 738 7.24 -7.35 -23.83
C GLY A 738 7.72 -8.02 -25.13
N GLU A 739 8.40 -9.19 -25.05
CA GLU A 739 8.90 -9.90 -26.23
C GLU A 739 7.89 -10.92 -26.81
N PHE A 740 6.90 -11.36 -26.03
CA PHE A 740 5.89 -12.29 -26.52
C PHE A 740 4.52 -11.66 -26.86
N GLY A 741 4.46 -10.32 -26.87
CA GLY A 741 3.30 -9.59 -27.41
C GLY A 741 2.59 -8.69 -26.41
N GLY A 742 3.14 -8.48 -25.21
CA GLY A 742 2.60 -7.50 -24.26
C GLY A 742 2.96 -6.07 -24.62
N ASP A 743 1.98 -5.16 -24.57
CA ASP A 743 2.20 -3.72 -24.73
C ASP A 743 2.36 -3.01 -23.38
N VAL A 744 1.71 -3.54 -22.33
CA VAL A 744 1.73 -3.03 -20.97
C VAL A 744 1.79 -4.17 -19.98
N SER A 745 2.55 -3.99 -18.89
CA SER A 745 2.42 -4.80 -17.67
C SER A 745 2.47 -3.92 -16.43
N HIS A 746 1.72 -4.26 -15.38
CA HIS A 746 2.08 -3.82 -14.05
C HIS A 746 2.85 -4.93 -13.33
N LEU A 747 3.67 -4.51 -12.38
CA LEU A 747 4.49 -5.40 -11.56
C LEU A 747 4.12 -5.18 -10.09
N ASN A 748 4.20 -6.25 -9.27
CA ASN A 748 4.12 -6.10 -7.83
C ASN A 748 5.47 -6.40 -7.21
N LEU A 749 6.21 -5.36 -6.81
CA LEU A 749 7.54 -5.55 -6.21
C LEU A 749 7.47 -6.28 -4.87
N HIS A 750 6.29 -6.29 -4.23
CA HIS A 750 6.02 -7.06 -3.01
C HIS A 750 5.68 -8.55 -3.25
N LYS A 751 5.89 -9.05 -4.46
CA LYS A 751 5.82 -10.47 -4.82
C LYS A 751 7.21 -10.94 -5.27
N THR A 752 7.51 -10.86 -6.56
CA THR A 752 8.76 -11.38 -7.16
C THR A 752 10.03 -10.67 -6.66
N PHE A 753 9.94 -9.39 -6.26
CA PHE A 753 11.09 -8.53 -5.96
C PHE A 753 11.25 -8.15 -4.49
N CYS A 754 10.80 -9.00 -3.58
CA CYS A 754 11.08 -9.00 -2.14
C CYS A 754 10.63 -7.80 -1.30
N ILE A 755 9.84 -6.83 -1.80
CA ILE A 755 9.22 -5.89 -0.88
C ILE A 755 8.25 -6.64 0.03
N PRO A 756 8.26 -6.42 1.35
CA PRO A 756 7.44 -7.18 2.28
C PRO A 756 5.94 -6.89 2.15
N HIS A 757 5.11 -7.87 2.50
CA HIS A 757 3.66 -7.74 2.46
C HIS A 757 3.07 -6.87 3.57
N GLY A 758 3.72 -6.77 4.73
CA GLY A 758 3.37 -5.87 5.82
C GLY A 758 1.92 -5.95 6.32
N GLY A 759 1.30 -7.12 6.24
CA GLY A 759 -0.11 -7.29 6.63
C GLY A 759 -1.13 -6.71 5.62
N GLY A 760 -0.68 -6.38 4.40
CA GLY A 760 -1.50 -5.79 3.34
C GLY A 760 -0.99 -4.44 2.84
N GLY A 761 0.29 -4.31 2.78
CA GLY A 761 1.10 -3.15 2.39
C GLY A 761 2.24 -2.92 3.38
N PRO A 762 3.40 -2.46 2.86
CA PRO A 762 3.54 -1.38 1.88
C PRO A 762 3.27 -1.81 0.44
N GLY A 763 2.58 -0.94 -0.31
CA GLY A 763 2.25 -1.14 -1.71
C GLY A 763 3.21 -0.40 -2.65
N VAL A 764 3.57 -1.06 -3.76
CA VAL A 764 4.21 -0.45 -4.93
C VAL A 764 3.93 -1.33 -6.14
N GLY A 765 3.60 -0.73 -7.27
CA GLY A 765 3.18 -1.46 -8.48
C GLY A 765 3.65 -0.78 -9.75
N PRO A 766 4.95 -0.87 -10.13
CA PRO A 766 5.45 -0.25 -11.35
C PRO A 766 4.63 -0.64 -12.57
N VAL A 767 4.53 0.28 -13.53
CA VAL A 767 3.94 0.04 -14.84
C VAL A 767 5.05 0.05 -15.90
N ALA A 768 5.13 -1.02 -16.68
CA ALA A 768 6.08 -1.22 -17.77
C ALA A 768 5.34 -1.15 -19.10
N VAL A 769 5.90 -0.47 -20.11
CA VAL A 769 5.21 -0.22 -21.37
C VAL A 769 6.12 -0.36 -22.60
N ALA A 770 5.52 -0.75 -23.73
CA ALA A 770 6.15 -0.72 -25.05
C ALA A 770 6.42 0.72 -25.51
N GLU A 771 7.33 0.91 -26.47
CA GLU A 771 7.84 2.20 -26.97
C GLU A 771 6.72 3.23 -27.29
N HIS A 772 5.67 2.78 -27.97
CA HIS A 772 4.57 3.66 -28.40
C HIS A 772 3.68 4.16 -27.25
N LEU A 773 3.78 3.55 -26.07
CA LEU A 773 3.03 3.92 -24.86
C LEU A 773 3.85 4.76 -23.87
N VAL A 774 5.15 4.91 -24.09
CA VAL A 774 6.03 5.72 -23.20
C VAL A 774 5.51 7.15 -22.98
N PRO A 775 5.00 7.86 -24.01
CA PRO A 775 4.46 9.22 -23.81
C PRO A 775 3.26 9.32 -22.86
N PHE A 776 2.62 8.20 -22.54
CA PHE A 776 1.41 8.14 -21.72
C PHE A 776 1.67 7.62 -20.29
N LEU A 777 2.93 7.40 -19.92
CA LEU A 777 3.31 7.09 -18.54
C LEU A 777 2.93 8.24 -17.58
N PRO A 778 2.63 7.93 -16.30
CA PRO A 778 2.16 8.94 -15.36
C PRO A 778 3.17 10.08 -15.14
N ALA A 779 2.70 11.32 -15.19
CA ALA A 779 3.45 12.54 -14.85
C ALA A 779 3.17 12.99 -13.40
N ASN A 780 3.92 13.99 -12.90
CA ASN A 780 3.65 14.60 -11.61
C ASN A 780 3.51 16.13 -11.76
N PRO A 781 2.43 16.75 -11.23
CA PRO A 781 2.16 18.18 -11.42
C PRO A 781 3.03 19.12 -10.58
N VAL A 782 3.70 18.60 -9.55
CA VAL A 782 4.51 19.40 -8.60
C VAL A 782 5.98 19.43 -9.02
N THR A 783 6.45 18.40 -9.71
CA THR A 783 7.82 18.31 -10.22
C THR A 783 7.94 19.13 -11.51
N PRO A 784 8.95 19.99 -11.68
CA PRO A 784 9.15 20.73 -12.93
C PRO A 784 9.27 19.78 -14.13
N PRO A 785 8.65 20.10 -15.29
CA PRO A 785 8.80 19.31 -16.50
C PRO A 785 10.27 19.16 -16.91
N GLY A 786 10.72 17.92 -17.09
CA GLY A 786 12.05 17.59 -17.62
C GLY A 786 13.08 17.11 -16.62
N GLU A 787 12.81 17.12 -15.30
CA GLU A 787 13.79 16.63 -14.32
C GLU A 787 13.68 15.11 -14.04
N HIS A 788 12.50 14.49 -14.27
CA HIS A 788 12.29 13.02 -14.13
C HIS A 788 11.07 12.51 -14.90
N ASP A 789 10.46 13.29 -15.79
CA ASP A 789 9.21 12.92 -16.48
C ASP A 789 9.49 12.35 -17.88
N ALA A 790 9.48 11.03 -18.02
CA ALA A 790 9.39 10.38 -19.33
C ALA A 790 7.98 10.46 -19.93
N GLY A 791 6.94 10.81 -19.13
CA GLY A 791 5.53 10.74 -19.52
C GLY A 791 4.79 12.07 -19.40
N HIS A 792 3.69 12.15 -20.15
CA HIS A 792 2.71 13.25 -20.09
C HIS A 792 1.33 12.73 -19.64
N GLY A 793 1.30 11.52 -19.08
CA GLY A 793 0.08 10.85 -18.63
C GLY A 793 -0.50 11.43 -17.34
N VAL A 794 -1.65 10.91 -16.97
CA VAL A 794 -2.37 11.29 -15.75
C VAL A 794 -1.63 10.74 -14.53
N PRO A 795 -1.36 11.54 -13.47
CA PRO A 795 -0.76 11.04 -12.25
C PRO A 795 -1.71 10.07 -11.52
N VAL A 796 -1.15 9.02 -10.94
CA VAL A 796 -1.92 7.97 -10.23
C VAL A 796 -1.59 7.89 -8.74
N SER A 797 -0.61 8.66 -8.28
CA SER A 797 -0.24 8.82 -6.86
C SER A 797 0.15 10.25 -6.53
N ALA A 798 0.21 10.58 -5.24
CA ALA A 798 0.56 11.92 -4.77
C ALA A 798 2.04 12.27 -5.05
N ALA A 799 2.94 11.34 -4.77
CA ALA A 799 4.38 11.55 -4.92
C ALA A 799 4.88 11.17 -6.33
N PRO A 800 5.95 11.82 -6.83
CA PRO A 800 6.51 11.55 -8.15
C PRO A 800 6.90 10.08 -8.37
N HIS A 801 7.41 9.42 -7.35
CA HIS A 801 7.86 8.02 -7.38
C HIS A 801 7.05 7.10 -6.44
N GLY A 802 5.82 7.49 -6.11
CA GLY A 802 4.90 6.70 -5.29
C GLY A 802 5.49 6.27 -3.95
N SER A 803 5.73 4.98 -3.77
CA SER A 803 6.29 4.39 -2.54
C SER A 803 7.81 4.33 -2.57
N ALA A 804 8.48 5.44 -2.84
CA ALA A 804 9.94 5.50 -3.09
C ALA A 804 10.79 4.94 -1.93
N GLY A 805 10.36 5.12 -0.67
CA GLY A 805 11.13 4.72 0.51
C GLY A 805 11.39 3.22 0.64
N ILE A 806 10.62 2.39 -0.07
CA ILE A 806 10.81 0.93 -0.07
C ILE A 806 11.48 0.39 -1.34
N LEU A 807 11.76 1.23 -2.32
CA LEU A 807 12.47 0.83 -3.54
C LEU A 807 13.89 0.31 -3.27
N PRO A 808 14.62 0.78 -2.24
CA PRO A 808 15.91 0.22 -1.87
C PRO A 808 15.86 -1.30 -1.61
N ILE A 809 14.72 -1.86 -1.19
CA ILE A 809 14.55 -3.30 -0.95
C ILE A 809 14.69 -4.09 -2.26
N SER A 810 13.89 -3.76 -3.28
CA SER A 810 13.98 -4.43 -4.58
C SER A 810 15.31 -4.15 -5.28
N TYR A 811 15.85 -2.96 -5.13
CA TYR A 811 17.18 -2.64 -5.63
C TYR A 811 18.27 -3.53 -5.02
N ALA A 812 18.22 -3.72 -3.68
CA ALA A 812 19.13 -4.62 -2.97
C ALA A 812 18.97 -6.07 -3.45
N TYR A 813 17.72 -6.56 -3.56
CA TYR A 813 17.44 -7.91 -4.05
C TYR A 813 18.04 -8.17 -5.43
N LEU A 814 17.82 -7.27 -6.39
CA LEU A 814 18.37 -7.38 -7.75
C LEU A 814 19.91 -7.38 -7.73
N ALA A 815 20.51 -6.53 -6.90
CA ALA A 815 21.97 -6.43 -6.78
C ALA A 815 22.59 -7.65 -6.07
N LEU A 816 21.89 -8.25 -5.11
CA LEU A 816 22.32 -9.45 -4.39
C LEU A 816 22.22 -10.70 -5.27
N MET A 817 21.14 -10.84 -6.02
CA MET A 817 20.89 -12.03 -6.84
C MET A 817 21.65 -12.00 -8.18
N GLY A 818 21.77 -10.84 -8.80
CA GLY A 818 22.32 -10.72 -10.15
C GLY A 818 21.53 -11.51 -11.20
N PRO A 819 21.96 -11.53 -12.48
CA PRO A 819 21.22 -12.17 -13.57
C PRO A 819 21.05 -13.69 -13.37
N ASP A 820 22.10 -14.37 -12.92
CA ASP A 820 22.09 -15.82 -12.72
C ASP A 820 21.20 -16.21 -11.53
N GLY A 821 21.34 -15.54 -10.39
CA GLY A 821 20.55 -15.80 -9.20
C GLY A 821 19.04 -15.56 -9.42
N LEU A 822 18.69 -14.51 -10.16
CA LEU A 822 17.28 -14.23 -10.52
C LEU A 822 16.69 -15.33 -11.42
N THR A 823 17.48 -15.81 -12.39
CA THR A 823 17.06 -16.91 -13.28
C THR A 823 16.90 -18.22 -12.49
N GLU A 824 17.83 -18.52 -11.60
CA GLU A 824 17.77 -19.71 -10.74
C GLU A 824 16.59 -19.61 -9.75
N ALA A 825 16.23 -18.41 -9.26
CA ALA A 825 15.04 -18.22 -8.42
C ALA A 825 13.76 -18.62 -9.17
N SER A 826 13.60 -18.20 -10.43
CA SER A 826 12.44 -18.62 -11.24
C SER A 826 12.40 -20.13 -11.49
N LYS A 827 13.56 -20.73 -11.79
CA LYS A 827 13.68 -22.20 -11.98
C LYS A 827 13.31 -22.93 -10.67
N ALA A 828 13.81 -22.45 -9.52
CA ALA A 828 13.52 -23.03 -8.22
C ALA A 828 12.02 -22.90 -7.86
N ALA A 829 11.38 -21.79 -8.20
CA ALA A 829 9.93 -21.61 -7.99
C ALA A 829 9.11 -22.63 -8.80
N VAL A 830 9.50 -22.89 -10.05
CA VAL A 830 8.89 -23.95 -10.89
C VAL A 830 9.14 -25.33 -10.27
N LEU A 831 10.35 -25.60 -9.77
CA LEU A 831 10.68 -26.87 -9.13
C LEU A 831 9.83 -27.11 -7.87
N THR A 832 9.78 -26.15 -6.96
CA THR A 832 9.07 -26.29 -5.68
C THR A 832 7.56 -26.48 -5.88
N ALA A 833 6.97 -25.75 -6.81
CA ALA A 833 5.55 -25.88 -7.15
C ALA A 833 5.23 -27.27 -7.73
N ASN A 834 6.04 -27.75 -8.67
CA ASN A 834 5.85 -29.08 -9.26
C ASN A 834 6.11 -30.21 -8.26
N TYR A 835 7.10 -30.06 -7.35
CA TYR A 835 7.35 -31.00 -6.27
C TYR A 835 6.13 -31.13 -5.34
N VAL A 836 5.59 -30.03 -4.86
CA VAL A 836 4.40 -30.01 -4.00
C VAL A 836 3.19 -30.58 -4.74
N ALA A 837 2.97 -30.16 -6.00
CA ALA A 837 1.87 -30.68 -6.83
C ALA A 837 1.97 -32.22 -6.98
N LYS A 838 3.15 -32.75 -7.33
CA LYS A 838 3.39 -34.20 -7.50
C LYS A 838 3.17 -34.99 -6.21
N ARG A 839 3.61 -34.44 -5.07
CA ARG A 839 3.47 -35.08 -3.75
C ARG A 839 2.02 -35.12 -3.27
N LEU A 840 1.25 -34.09 -3.57
CA LEU A 840 -0.14 -33.95 -3.11
C LEU A 840 -1.18 -34.51 -4.08
N ASP A 841 -0.90 -34.63 -5.37
CA ASP A 841 -1.83 -35.11 -6.40
C ASP A 841 -2.54 -36.45 -6.04
N PRO A 842 -1.87 -37.47 -5.44
CA PRO A 842 -2.54 -38.71 -5.03
C PRO A 842 -3.59 -38.54 -3.92
N TYR A 843 -3.54 -37.44 -3.18
CA TYR A 843 -4.38 -37.14 -2.02
C TYR A 843 -5.42 -36.06 -2.32
N PHE A 844 -5.01 -35.04 -3.07
CA PHE A 844 -5.80 -33.91 -3.53
C PHE A 844 -5.47 -33.66 -4.99
N PRO A 845 -6.31 -34.08 -5.94
CA PRO A 845 -6.00 -33.96 -7.36
C PRO A 845 -5.59 -32.54 -7.76
N VAL A 846 -4.55 -32.40 -8.56
CA VAL A 846 -4.17 -31.12 -9.17
C VAL A 846 -5.14 -30.84 -10.31
N LEU A 847 -5.86 -29.70 -10.22
CA LEU A 847 -6.97 -29.40 -11.11
C LEU A 847 -6.53 -29.06 -12.52
N TYR A 848 -5.46 -28.28 -12.65
CA TYR A 848 -4.93 -27.82 -13.94
C TYR A 848 -3.44 -28.13 -14.05
N THR A 849 -3.03 -28.58 -15.20
CA THR A 849 -1.63 -28.78 -15.56
C THR A 849 -1.43 -28.39 -17.03
N GLY A 850 -0.23 -27.93 -17.37
CA GLY A 850 0.15 -27.71 -18.76
C GLY A 850 0.31 -29.04 -19.52
N LYS A 851 0.69 -28.94 -20.78
CA LYS A 851 0.77 -30.04 -21.75
C LYS A 851 1.55 -31.29 -21.30
N ASN A 852 2.59 -31.09 -20.47
CA ASN A 852 3.43 -32.17 -19.96
C ASN A 852 3.06 -32.63 -18.54
N GLY A 853 1.88 -32.25 -18.04
CA GLY A 853 1.46 -32.54 -16.67
C GLY A 853 2.19 -31.73 -15.60
N LEU A 854 2.81 -30.60 -15.99
CA LEU A 854 3.56 -29.70 -15.11
C LEU A 854 2.77 -28.42 -14.86
N VAL A 855 3.06 -27.78 -13.72
CA VAL A 855 2.55 -26.46 -13.34
C VAL A 855 3.64 -25.39 -13.46
N ALA A 856 3.26 -24.11 -13.37
CA ALA A 856 4.21 -23.00 -13.33
C ALA A 856 4.83 -22.86 -11.91
N HIS A 857 4.56 -21.75 -11.22
CA HIS A 857 5.08 -21.48 -9.86
C HIS A 857 4.05 -21.77 -8.76
N GLU A 858 2.83 -22.18 -9.11
CA GLU A 858 1.73 -22.48 -8.20
C GLU A 858 0.86 -23.62 -8.76
N CYS A 859 0.08 -24.27 -7.90
CA CYS A 859 -0.85 -25.31 -8.30
C CYS A 859 -2.19 -25.18 -7.59
N ILE A 860 -3.25 -25.72 -8.21
CA ILE A 860 -4.60 -25.75 -7.66
C ILE A 860 -4.97 -27.19 -7.27
N LEU A 861 -5.23 -27.40 -5.98
CA LEU A 861 -5.70 -28.66 -5.43
C LEU A 861 -7.23 -28.69 -5.41
N ASP A 862 -7.84 -29.71 -6.03
CA ASP A 862 -9.29 -29.86 -6.12
C ASP A 862 -9.86 -30.64 -4.93
N LEU A 863 -10.60 -29.97 -4.07
CA LEU A 863 -11.27 -30.57 -2.92
C LEU A 863 -12.75 -30.89 -3.17
N ARG A 864 -13.31 -30.52 -4.32
CA ARG A 864 -14.74 -30.70 -4.63
C ARG A 864 -15.21 -32.16 -4.58
N PRO A 865 -14.43 -33.13 -5.09
CA PRO A 865 -14.83 -34.55 -4.97
C PRO A 865 -14.89 -35.00 -3.50
N LEU A 866 -13.91 -34.62 -2.68
CA LEU A 866 -13.88 -34.93 -1.25
C LEU A 866 -15.03 -34.26 -0.50
N THR A 867 -15.34 -33.01 -0.84
CA THR A 867 -16.46 -32.28 -0.25
C THR A 867 -17.80 -32.95 -0.59
N ALA A 868 -17.97 -33.37 -1.84
CA ALA A 868 -19.21 -34.09 -2.27
C ALA A 868 -19.39 -35.43 -1.56
N GLU A 869 -18.29 -36.13 -1.29
CA GLU A 869 -18.31 -37.43 -0.60
C GLU A 869 -18.51 -37.32 0.91
N THR A 870 -17.82 -36.39 1.55
CA THR A 870 -17.68 -36.38 3.02
C THR A 870 -18.36 -35.18 3.71
N GLY A 871 -18.70 -34.13 2.98
CA GLY A 871 -19.15 -32.84 3.54
C GLY A 871 -18.04 -31.96 4.12
N VAL A 872 -16.78 -32.43 4.11
CA VAL A 872 -15.62 -31.61 4.54
C VAL A 872 -15.26 -30.59 3.46
N THR A 873 -15.23 -29.32 3.80
CA THR A 873 -15.01 -28.22 2.86
C THR A 873 -13.54 -27.78 2.80
N ALA A 874 -13.18 -27.02 1.77
CA ALA A 874 -11.86 -26.37 1.68
C ALA A 874 -11.60 -25.44 2.88
N GLU A 875 -12.65 -24.81 3.42
CA GLU A 875 -12.52 -23.99 4.65
C GLU A 875 -12.17 -24.85 5.87
N ASP A 876 -12.74 -26.04 6.02
CA ASP A 876 -12.43 -26.95 7.13
C ASP A 876 -10.95 -27.38 7.08
N VAL A 877 -10.44 -27.70 5.89
CA VAL A 877 -9.02 -28.00 5.67
C VAL A 877 -8.14 -26.81 6.02
N ALA A 878 -8.50 -25.61 5.55
CA ALA A 878 -7.77 -24.40 5.84
C ALA A 878 -7.70 -24.09 7.34
N LYS A 879 -8.84 -24.22 8.05
CA LYS A 879 -8.86 -24.03 9.52
C LYS A 879 -8.04 -25.11 10.24
N ARG A 880 -8.06 -26.35 9.75
CA ARG A 880 -7.27 -27.43 10.35
C ARG A 880 -5.75 -27.22 10.17
N LEU A 881 -5.30 -26.65 9.03
CA LEU A 881 -3.90 -26.30 8.81
C LEU A 881 -3.34 -25.35 9.89
N ILE A 882 -4.18 -24.49 10.48
CA ILE A 882 -3.77 -23.62 11.59
C ILE A 882 -3.31 -24.46 12.80
N ASP A 883 -3.97 -25.56 13.09
CA ASP A 883 -3.55 -26.49 14.15
C ASP A 883 -2.22 -27.18 13.84
N TYR A 884 -1.87 -27.31 12.56
CA TYR A 884 -0.56 -27.78 12.10
C TYR A 884 0.49 -26.67 12.04
N GLY A 885 0.13 -25.43 12.41
CA GLY A 885 1.04 -24.29 12.45
C GLY A 885 1.29 -23.66 11.09
N PHE A 886 0.34 -23.73 10.17
CA PHE A 886 0.44 -23.09 8.86
C PHE A 886 -0.64 -22.01 8.64
N HIS A 887 -0.25 -20.98 7.94
CA HIS A 887 -1.19 -20.17 7.19
C HIS A 887 -1.73 -21.01 6.02
N ALA A 888 -3.04 -21.13 5.88
CA ALA A 888 -3.58 -21.94 4.79
C ALA A 888 -3.37 -21.30 3.42
N PRO A 889 -3.29 -22.11 2.34
CA PRO A 889 -3.29 -21.62 0.96
C PRO A 889 -4.52 -20.78 0.62
N THR A 890 -4.49 -20.07 -0.52
CA THR A 890 -5.64 -19.30 -1.00
C THR A 890 -6.83 -20.22 -1.30
N MET A 891 -7.98 -19.88 -0.68
CA MET A 891 -9.18 -20.69 -0.78
C MET A 891 -10.10 -20.23 -1.90
N SER A 892 -10.68 -21.18 -2.63
CA SER A 892 -11.80 -20.96 -3.58
C SER A 892 -11.52 -19.87 -4.63
N PHE A 893 -10.27 -19.79 -5.07
CA PHE A 893 -9.84 -18.88 -6.14
C PHE A 893 -8.84 -19.61 -7.07
N PRO A 894 -8.93 -19.44 -8.40
CA PRO A 894 -10.07 -18.87 -9.15
C PRO A 894 -11.30 -19.78 -9.18
N VAL A 895 -11.19 -21.01 -8.73
CA VAL A 895 -12.26 -22.03 -8.72
C VAL A 895 -12.78 -22.25 -7.32
N ALA A 896 -14.09 -22.20 -7.12
CA ALA A 896 -14.71 -22.46 -5.83
C ALA A 896 -14.45 -23.91 -5.35
N GLY A 897 -14.16 -24.08 -4.06
CA GLY A 897 -13.93 -25.41 -3.45
C GLY A 897 -12.52 -25.97 -3.69
N THR A 898 -11.55 -25.12 -4.04
CA THR A 898 -10.15 -25.49 -4.25
C THR A 898 -9.22 -24.80 -3.27
N LEU A 899 -7.97 -25.24 -3.22
CA LEU A 899 -6.85 -24.55 -2.57
C LEU A 899 -5.77 -24.27 -3.61
N MET A 900 -5.31 -23.00 -3.68
CA MET A 900 -4.22 -22.61 -4.55
C MET A 900 -2.94 -22.43 -3.72
N VAL A 901 -1.90 -23.17 -4.10
CA VAL A 901 -0.63 -23.27 -3.36
C VAL A 901 0.52 -22.71 -4.18
N GLU A 902 1.22 -21.72 -3.64
CA GLU A 902 2.50 -21.21 -4.15
C GLU A 902 3.57 -21.39 -3.07
N PRO A 903 4.53 -22.34 -3.23
CA PRO A 903 5.53 -22.63 -2.20
C PRO A 903 6.68 -21.63 -2.17
N THR A 904 6.90 -20.88 -3.22
CA THR A 904 8.04 -20.00 -3.51
C THR A 904 9.42 -20.71 -3.64
N GLU A 905 10.41 -19.99 -4.10
CA GLU A 905 11.79 -20.48 -4.25
C GLU A 905 12.60 -20.39 -2.94
N SER A 906 12.13 -19.63 -1.97
CA SER A 906 12.88 -19.35 -0.74
C SER A 906 12.62 -20.36 0.38
N GLU A 907 11.66 -21.26 0.21
CA GLU A 907 11.36 -22.31 1.18
C GLU A 907 12.23 -23.55 1.00
N ASP A 908 12.82 -24.04 2.08
CA ASP A 908 13.65 -25.23 2.04
C ASP A 908 12.81 -26.53 1.94
N LEU A 909 13.46 -27.63 1.52
CA LEU A 909 12.79 -28.91 1.34
C LEU A 909 12.15 -29.42 2.63
N ALA A 910 12.75 -29.16 3.80
CA ALA A 910 12.21 -29.61 5.08
C ALA A 910 10.88 -28.91 5.42
N GLU A 911 10.76 -27.63 5.10
CA GLU A 911 9.50 -26.88 5.30
C GLU A 911 8.43 -27.28 4.26
N LEU A 912 8.84 -27.51 3.01
CA LEU A 912 7.93 -28.05 1.97
C LEU A 912 7.39 -29.43 2.38
N ASP A 913 8.26 -30.32 2.86
CA ASP A 913 7.86 -31.65 3.34
C ASP A 913 6.97 -31.54 4.58
N ARG A 914 7.25 -30.62 5.50
CA ARG A 914 6.37 -30.35 6.66
C ARG A 914 4.95 -29.97 6.24
N PHE A 915 4.82 -29.12 5.21
CA PHE A 915 3.52 -28.74 4.64
C PHE A 915 2.83 -29.91 3.95
N VAL A 916 3.55 -30.66 3.13
CA VAL A 916 3.02 -31.85 2.45
C VAL A 916 2.55 -32.89 3.47
N ASP A 917 3.33 -33.16 4.51
CA ASP A 917 2.98 -34.10 5.57
C ASP A 917 1.73 -33.65 6.36
N ALA A 918 1.58 -32.35 6.61
CA ALA A 918 0.39 -31.78 7.22
C ALA A 918 -0.85 -32.04 6.35
N MET A 919 -0.75 -31.77 5.04
CA MET A 919 -1.84 -32.01 4.09
C MET A 919 -2.21 -33.50 4.00
N ILE A 920 -1.22 -34.40 3.96
CA ILE A 920 -1.44 -35.85 3.94
C ILE A 920 -2.10 -36.31 5.24
N ALA A 921 -1.69 -35.78 6.40
CA ALA A 921 -2.31 -36.11 7.68
C ALA A 921 -3.79 -35.62 7.73
N ILE A 922 -4.06 -34.43 7.23
CA ILE A 922 -5.43 -33.90 7.08
C ILE A 922 -6.27 -34.79 6.15
N ARG A 923 -5.68 -35.31 5.06
CA ARG A 923 -6.37 -36.28 4.19
C ARG A 923 -6.75 -37.56 4.97
N GLY A 924 -5.86 -38.06 5.82
CA GLY A 924 -6.17 -39.18 6.70
C GLY A 924 -7.30 -38.88 7.69
N GLU A 925 -7.45 -37.64 8.16
CA GLU A 925 -8.61 -37.23 8.98
C GLU A 925 -9.89 -37.18 8.13
N ILE A 926 -9.84 -36.75 6.87
CA ILE A 926 -10.99 -36.79 5.93
C ILE A 926 -11.40 -38.23 5.63
N ASP A 927 -10.45 -39.15 5.46
CA ASP A 927 -10.74 -40.58 5.23
C ASP A 927 -11.47 -41.24 6.41
N ARG A 928 -11.23 -40.79 7.65
CA ARG A 928 -12.01 -41.22 8.83
C ARG A 928 -13.43 -40.69 8.79
N VAL A 929 -13.68 -39.51 8.23
CA VAL A 929 -15.05 -39.04 8.00
C VAL A 929 -15.70 -39.85 6.90
N ALA A 930 -15.01 -40.13 5.78
CA ALA A 930 -15.52 -40.97 4.70
C ALA A 930 -15.88 -42.37 5.15
N SER A 931 -15.10 -42.97 6.06
CA SER A 931 -15.39 -44.30 6.62
C SER A 931 -16.52 -44.32 7.65
N GLY A 932 -17.01 -43.16 8.08
CA GLY A 932 -18.01 -43.02 9.13
C GLY A 932 -17.52 -43.21 10.56
N GLU A 933 -16.20 -43.21 10.77
CA GLU A 933 -15.59 -43.20 12.11
C GLU A 933 -15.91 -41.89 12.83
N TRP A 934 -15.93 -40.78 12.11
CA TRP A 934 -16.37 -39.48 12.59
C TRP A 934 -17.50 -38.93 11.72
N SER A 935 -18.41 -38.14 12.31
CA SER A 935 -19.29 -37.30 11.50
C SER A 935 -18.57 -36.07 11.01
N ALA A 936 -18.96 -35.53 9.87
CA ALA A 936 -18.38 -34.28 9.36
C ALA A 936 -18.60 -33.10 10.33
N GLU A 937 -19.70 -33.11 11.06
CA GLU A 937 -20.09 -32.09 12.03
C GLU A 937 -19.24 -32.12 13.31
N ASP A 938 -18.71 -33.32 13.67
CA ASP A 938 -17.92 -33.49 14.90
C ASP A 938 -16.54 -34.10 14.65
N ALA A 939 -15.92 -33.74 13.52
CA ALA A 939 -14.55 -34.06 13.19
C ALA A 939 -13.58 -32.94 13.63
N PRO A 940 -12.29 -33.23 13.85
CA PRO A 940 -11.29 -32.21 14.20
C PRO A 940 -11.25 -31.01 13.22
N LEU A 941 -11.49 -31.28 11.95
CA LEU A 941 -11.51 -30.27 10.89
C LEU A 941 -12.62 -29.22 11.10
N ARG A 942 -13.81 -29.66 11.55
CA ARG A 942 -14.95 -28.77 11.79
C ARG A 942 -14.74 -27.88 13.01
N HIS A 943 -14.04 -28.39 14.01
CA HIS A 943 -13.79 -27.69 15.27
C HIS A 943 -12.49 -26.87 15.26
N ALA A 944 -11.65 -27.03 14.25
CA ALA A 944 -10.42 -26.27 14.07
C ALA A 944 -10.66 -24.76 13.81
N PRO A 945 -9.74 -23.90 14.22
CA PRO A 945 -8.56 -24.19 15.02
C PRO A 945 -8.92 -24.44 16.50
N HIS A 946 -8.09 -25.28 17.18
CA HIS A 946 -8.25 -25.56 18.59
C HIS A 946 -7.37 -24.62 19.41
N THR A 947 -7.99 -23.83 20.28
CA THR A 947 -7.27 -22.96 21.22
C THR A 947 -6.79 -23.76 22.44
N ALA A 948 -5.80 -23.24 23.17
CA ALA A 948 -5.41 -23.85 24.45
C ALA A 948 -6.60 -23.90 25.44
N ALA A 949 -7.42 -22.83 25.48
CA ALA A 949 -8.60 -22.77 26.34
C ALA A 949 -9.63 -23.87 26.03
N SER A 950 -9.91 -24.09 24.73
CA SER A 950 -10.90 -25.14 24.33
C SER A 950 -10.46 -26.55 24.67
N LEU A 951 -9.15 -26.82 24.80
CA LEU A 951 -8.61 -28.12 25.14
C LEU A 951 -8.48 -28.34 26.66
N MET A 952 -8.48 -27.28 27.46
CA MET A 952 -8.28 -27.32 28.91
C MET A 952 -9.62 -27.42 29.70
N THR A 953 -10.72 -27.67 29.01
CA THR A 953 -12.04 -27.90 29.63
C THR A 953 -12.08 -29.25 30.36
N ASP A 954 -12.87 -29.37 31.44
CA ASP A 954 -13.01 -30.63 32.18
C ASP A 954 -13.70 -31.71 31.31
N GLU A 955 -14.70 -31.34 30.53
CA GLU A 955 -15.43 -32.22 29.65
C GLU A 955 -14.85 -32.22 28.22
N TRP A 956 -14.84 -33.39 27.58
CA TRP A 956 -14.47 -33.59 26.18
C TRP A 956 -15.40 -34.58 25.53
N ALA A 957 -16.36 -34.10 24.80
CA ALA A 957 -17.42 -34.93 24.21
C ALA A 957 -17.14 -35.33 22.74
N HIS A 958 -16.01 -34.95 22.17
CA HIS A 958 -15.69 -35.26 20.78
C HIS A 958 -15.19 -36.69 20.59
N PRO A 959 -15.40 -37.31 19.41
CA PRO A 959 -15.01 -38.70 19.11
C PRO A 959 -13.47 -38.82 18.91
N TYR A 960 -12.74 -37.77 18.95
CA TYR A 960 -11.27 -37.74 18.84
C TYR A 960 -10.62 -37.23 20.14
N SER A 961 -9.35 -37.56 20.35
CA SER A 961 -8.64 -37.18 21.57
C SER A 961 -8.17 -35.71 21.55
N ARG A 962 -8.04 -35.11 22.76
CA ARG A 962 -7.38 -33.79 22.92
C ARG A 962 -5.97 -33.79 22.34
N GLU A 963 -5.25 -34.91 22.44
CA GLU A 963 -3.91 -35.05 21.86
C GLU A 963 -3.92 -34.93 20.36
N LEU A 964 -4.88 -35.56 19.65
CA LEU A 964 -5.03 -35.42 18.21
C LEU A 964 -5.44 -33.99 17.82
N ALA A 965 -6.30 -33.36 18.61
CA ALA A 965 -6.67 -31.96 18.39
C ALA A 965 -5.48 -31.03 18.48
N ALA A 966 -4.65 -31.19 19.54
CA ALA A 966 -3.51 -30.30 19.82
C ALA A 966 -2.26 -30.63 18.97
N PHE A 967 -1.92 -31.93 18.88
CA PHE A 967 -0.67 -32.42 18.32
C PHE A 967 -0.93 -33.51 17.28
N PRO A 968 -1.58 -33.18 16.14
CA PRO A 968 -1.88 -34.16 15.11
C PRO A 968 -0.61 -34.81 14.49
N LEU A 969 0.53 -34.13 14.55
CA LEU A 969 1.85 -34.67 14.23
C LEU A 969 2.80 -34.56 15.42
N PRO A 970 3.70 -35.55 15.61
CA PRO A 970 4.65 -35.53 16.73
C PRO A 970 5.58 -34.31 16.76
N SER A 971 5.94 -33.77 15.59
CA SER A 971 6.78 -32.58 15.45
C SER A 971 6.21 -31.33 16.12
N LEU A 972 4.90 -31.23 16.20
CA LEU A 972 4.20 -30.09 16.82
C LEU A 972 4.41 -30.01 18.34
N ARG A 973 4.85 -31.07 18.99
CA ARG A 973 5.14 -31.03 20.44
C ARG A 973 6.29 -30.10 20.78
N ALA A 974 7.22 -29.92 19.86
CA ALA A 974 8.40 -29.06 20.05
C ALA A 974 8.10 -27.58 19.79
N ALA A 975 7.20 -27.28 18.84
CA ALA A 975 6.96 -25.92 18.36
C ALA A 975 5.48 -25.75 17.93
N LYS A 976 4.56 -25.77 18.92
CA LYS A 976 3.13 -25.55 18.66
C LYS A 976 2.78 -24.07 18.61
N TYR A 977 2.18 -23.64 17.50
CA TYR A 977 1.44 -22.39 17.46
C TYR A 977 0.03 -22.61 18.04
N TRP A 978 -0.38 -21.75 18.95
CA TRP A 978 -1.72 -21.76 19.53
C TRP A 978 -2.53 -20.60 18.97
N SER A 979 -3.60 -20.93 18.21
CA SER A 979 -4.54 -19.89 17.76
C SER A 979 -5.15 -19.17 18.98
N PRO A 980 -5.21 -17.85 18.99
CA PRO A 980 -5.80 -17.09 20.09
C PRO A 980 -7.32 -17.22 20.15
N VAL A 981 -7.97 -17.55 19.04
CA VAL A 981 -9.43 -17.69 18.90
C VAL A 981 -9.76 -18.95 18.10
N ARG A 982 -10.97 -19.47 18.28
CA ARG A 982 -11.52 -20.51 17.42
C ARG A 982 -12.08 -19.93 16.11
N ARG A 983 -12.72 -20.76 15.30
CA ARG A 983 -13.36 -20.33 14.04
C ARG A 983 -14.29 -19.15 14.26
N ILE A 984 -14.07 -18.06 13.56
CA ILE A 984 -14.82 -16.81 13.70
C ILE A 984 -16.10 -16.83 12.87
N ASP A 985 -17.22 -16.42 13.48
CA ASP A 985 -18.49 -16.24 12.78
C ASP A 985 -18.52 -14.91 12.00
N GLY A 986 -18.07 -14.96 10.75
CA GLY A 986 -18.09 -13.81 9.85
C GLY A 986 -19.49 -13.27 9.57
N ALA A 987 -20.48 -14.14 9.41
CA ALA A 987 -21.85 -13.74 9.07
C ALA A 987 -22.55 -13.02 10.22
N LYS A 988 -22.30 -13.44 11.46
CA LYS A 988 -22.79 -12.76 12.67
C LYS A 988 -22.22 -11.35 12.75
N GLY A 989 -20.92 -11.21 12.52
CA GLY A 989 -20.25 -9.89 12.55
C GLY A 989 -20.77 -8.93 11.48
N ASP A 990 -21.07 -9.40 10.25
CA ASP A 990 -21.62 -8.54 9.19
C ASP A 990 -23.08 -8.12 9.45
N ARG A 991 -23.86 -8.97 10.13
CA ARG A 991 -25.22 -8.60 10.55
C ARG A 991 -25.24 -7.62 11.72
N ASN A 992 -24.21 -7.65 12.57
CA ASN A 992 -24.06 -6.79 13.75
C ASN A 992 -22.75 -6.00 13.63
N LEU A 993 -22.68 -5.12 12.64
CA LEU A 993 -21.44 -4.44 12.27
C LEU A 993 -20.94 -3.51 13.38
N VAL A 994 -19.79 -3.83 13.96
CA VAL A 994 -19.02 -3.01 14.90
C VAL A 994 -17.61 -2.91 14.37
N CYS A 995 -17.15 -1.71 14.05
CA CYS A 995 -15.84 -1.43 13.46
C CYS A 995 -14.97 -0.51 14.33
N ALA A 996 -15.36 -0.31 15.57
CA ALA A 996 -14.65 0.42 16.60
C ALA A 996 -14.14 -0.53 17.69
N CYS A 997 -13.20 -0.07 18.50
CA CYS A 997 -12.72 -0.82 19.65
C CYS A 997 -13.90 -1.16 20.59
N PRO A 998 -14.01 -2.42 21.05
CA PRO A 998 -15.10 -2.81 21.93
C PRO A 998 -15.11 -1.97 23.21
N PRO A 999 -16.29 -1.53 23.69
CA PRO A 999 -16.38 -0.75 24.91
C PRO A 999 -15.89 -1.56 26.12
N LEU A 1000 -15.46 -0.86 27.18
CA LEU A 1000 -14.88 -1.48 28.39
C LEU A 1000 -15.78 -2.54 29.01
N GLU A 1001 -17.07 -2.32 28.98
CA GLU A 1001 -18.08 -3.24 29.51
C GLU A 1001 -18.09 -4.61 28.81
N SER A 1002 -17.61 -4.67 27.57
CA SER A 1002 -17.47 -5.93 26.81
C SER A 1002 -16.34 -6.82 27.33
N TYR A 1003 -15.40 -6.27 28.09
CA TYR A 1003 -14.31 -6.99 28.75
C TYR A 1003 -14.61 -7.32 30.23
N ALA A 1004 -15.74 -6.80 30.78
CA ALA A 1004 -16.15 -7.14 32.11
C ALA A 1004 -16.58 -8.63 32.16
N GLU A 1005 -16.00 -9.42 33.04
CA GLU A 1005 -16.49 -10.76 33.31
C GLU A 1005 -17.98 -10.70 33.67
N PRO A 1006 -18.82 -11.61 33.13
CA PRO A 1006 -20.21 -11.67 33.58
C PRO A 1006 -20.21 -11.90 35.09
N VAL A 1007 -20.84 -10.96 35.81
CA VAL A 1007 -21.02 -11.12 37.26
C VAL A 1007 -21.80 -12.44 37.47
N THR A 1008 -21.11 -13.48 37.80
CA THR A 1008 -21.73 -14.73 38.26
C THR A 1008 -22.44 -14.43 39.57
N THR A 1009 -23.73 -14.15 39.50
CA THR A 1009 -24.59 -14.15 40.66
C THR A 1009 -24.69 -15.60 41.15
N HIS A 1010 -23.89 -15.90 42.19
CA HIS A 1010 -24.05 -17.14 42.96
C HIS A 1010 -25.34 -17.13 43.78
#